data_3bd9b659dce303cd0d9b6a4c9a269476
#
_entry.id   3bd9b659dce303cd0d9b6a4c9a269476
#
_cell.length_a   1.000
_cell.length_b   1.000
_cell.length_c   1.000
_cell.angle_alpha   90.00
_cell.angle_beta   90.00
_cell.angle_gamma   90.00
#
_symmetry.space_group_name_H-M   'P 1'
#
loop_
_entity.id
_entity.type
_entity.pdbx_description
1 polymer ?
#
loop_
_entity_poly.entity_id
_entity_poly.type
_entity_poly.pdbx_seq_one_letter_code
_entity_poly.pdbx_strand_id
1 'polypeptide(L)'
;HQPRRQRQMCIRDRPYRVVKDGKVTDEIIYLSPIMESNHYIAQANVEVDKKGKIQNEFITARHQGETSLVSVGMISLMDVSPKQVLSVAASLIPFLENNDANRALMGSNMMRQAVPTLIPQKPLVGTGLERQVARDSGSCVEARNPGVVDSVDGGRIVIKVSSGDSVSVDIYNLIKYTRSNQNTCVNQRPLVKKGDHVKAGDIIADGPSIDLGELAIGQNMRIAFMPWNGFNYEDSILVSERVVQEDRLTSIHIQELTCITRDTKLGMEEITSDIPGVSESALSKLDENGIVYVGAKVEAGDILVGKVTPKGESQLSPEEKLLKAIFGEKASDIKDTSLRVPSSVSGTVIDVQIFTRDGAEKNPRAKSNESLMTSEFSKDLDDEMRIVTNSLKSTLIQALKKENLITTKGKITLDAVNEMDLDAVLKLKVKNKKVTDLQKNIADQFKKYQSENKEKMAIFKKKIEGGNDLAPGVLSVIKVYLAVKRKIQAGDKLAGRHGNKGVISSIIPVEDMPYDEKGEPVDIVLNPLGVPSRMNVGQILETHLGLAAKGLGSKIDEMMKSNQKMDSVKKVLNDIYSFGPHEKDDINSLKDQEVKELAENLREGVPFATPVFDGANEHQIKELLKYADLPDSGQFELYDGRTGEKFDRPVTVGYMYMLKLNHLVDDKMHARSTGSYSLVTQQPLGGKAQFGGQRFGEMEVWALEAYGASYTLQEMLTVKSDDISGRSKVYKNIVDGNYEVESGVPESFNVLSKEIKALGINLELEDSKEN
;
A
#
# COMPACT_ATOMS: atom_id res chain seq x y z
N HIS A 1 12.04 -27.11 -14.97
CA HIS A 1 13.34 -26.52 -14.61
C HIS A 1 13.84 -25.43 -15.58
N GLN A 2 13.48 -25.48 -16.86
CA GLN A 2 13.83 -24.43 -17.85
C GLN A 2 13.26 -23.02 -17.56
N PRO A 3 11.99 -22.83 -17.12
CA PRO A 3 11.46 -21.47 -16.87
C PRO A 3 12.18 -20.71 -15.76
N ARG A 4 12.69 -21.38 -14.73
CA ARG A 4 13.46 -20.73 -13.65
C ARG A 4 14.85 -20.27 -14.10
N ARG A 5 15.56 -21.05 -14.94
CA ARG A 5 16.85 -20.67 -15.49
C ARG A 5 16.71 -19.47 -16.43
N GLN A 6 15.68 -19.46 -17.28
CA GLN A 6 15.42 -18.37 -18.21
C GLN A 6 15.07 -17.06 -17.46
N ARG A 7 14.25 -17.12 -16.37
CA ARG A 7 14.00 -15.96 -15.51
C ARG A 7 15.27 -15.46 -14.80
N GLN A 8 16.14 -16.34 -14.34
CA GLN A 8 17.42 -15.94 -13.72
C GLN A 8 18.38 -15.32 -14.71
N MET A 9 18.41 -15.76 -15.97
CA MET A 9 19.18 -15.10 -17.03
C MET A 9 18.67 -13.69 -17.29
N CYS A 10 17.36 -13.50 -17.47
CA CYS A 10 16.77 -12.16 -17.70
C CYS A 10 16.99 -11.17 -16.54
N ILE A 11 17.21 -11.62 -15.31
CA ILE A 11 17.49 -10.75 -14.15
C ILE A 11 18.96 -10.31 -14.12
N ARG A 12 19.88 -11.14 -14.60
CA ARG A 12 21.33 -10.88 -14.55
C ARG A 12 21.87 -10.33 -15.85
N ASP A 13 21.30 -10.71 -16.98
CA ASP A 13 21.77 -10.34 -18.31
C ASP A 13 21.06 -9.08 -18.79
N ARG A 14 21.81 -8.19 -19.44
CA ARG A 14 21.34 -6.91 -19.95
C ARG A 14 21.11 -7.01 -21.46
N PRO A 15 20.03 -6.44 -22.01
CA PRO A 15 19.74 -6.45 -23.42
C PRO A 15 20.54 -5.36 -24.16
N TYR A 16 21.11 -5.70 -25.30
CA TYR A 16 21.83 -4.78 -26.19
C TYR A 16 21.46 -5.01 -27.63
N ARG A 17 21.36 -3.92 -28.41
CA ARG A 17 21.23 -4.02 -29.87
C ARG A 17 22.60 -4.25 -30.49
N VAL A 18 22.68 -5.13 -31.47
CA VAL A 18 23.92 -5.42 -32.19
C VAL A 18 24.18 -4.34 -33.24
N VAL A 19 25.39 -3.80 -33.26
CA VAL A 19 25.86 -2.83 -34.28
C VAL A 19 26.86 -3.56 -35.19
N LYS A 20 26.61 -3.54 -36.52
CA LYS A 20 27.48 -4.11 -37.56
C LYS A 20 27.86 -3.01 -38.53
N ASP A 21 29.14 -2.70 -38.65
CA ASP A 21 29.69 -1.69 -39.57
C ASP A 21 29.00 -0.30 -39.45
N GLY A 22 28.75 0.13 -38.20
CA GLY A 22 28.08 1.41 -37.91
C GLY A 22 26.59 1.43 -38.21
N LYS A 23 25.97 0.26 -38.48
CA LYS A 23 24.54 0.10 -38.66
C LYS A 23 23.95 -0.65 -37.47
N VAL A 24 22.96 -0.04 -36.82
CA VAL A 24 22.19 -0.65 -35.71
C VAL A 24 21.21 -1.69 -36.30
N THR A 25 21.26 -2.90 -35.79
CA THR A 25 20.33 -3.98 -36.18
C THR A 25 19.22 -4.12 -35.16
N ASP A 26 18.09 -4.75 -35.54
CA ASP A 26 17.00 -5.07 -34.62
C ASP A 26 17.27 -6.32 -33.77
N GLU A 27 18.45 -6.95 -33.97
CA GLU A 27 18.86 -8.11 -33.20
C GLU A 27 19.24 -7.68 -31.75
N ILE A 28 18.55 -8.25 -30.77
CA ILE A 28 18.81 -7.99 -29.34
C ILE A 28 19.51 -9.20 -28.75
N ILE A 29 20.68 -8.98 -28.16
CA ILE A 29 21.42 -9.99 -27.41
C ILE A 29 21.43 -9.66 -25.93
N TYR A 30 21.44 -10.69 -25.09
CA TYR A 30 21.50 -10.56 -23.65
C TYR A 30 22.90 -10.95 -23.18
N LEU A 31 23.58 -10.03 -22.50
CA LEU A 31 24.94 -10.22 -22.00
C LEU A 31 25.02 -10.10 -20.49
N SER A 32 25.83 -10.97 -19.90
CA SER A 32 26.22 -10.82 -18.49
C SER A 32 27.21 -9.65 -18.31
N PRO A 33 27.32 -9.07 -17.09
CA PRO A 33 28.27 -7.97 -16.83
C PRO A 33 29.71 -8.28 -17.19
N ILE A 34 30.15 -9.54 -17.09
CA ILE A 34 31.52 -9.98 -17.46
C ILE A 34 31.69 -9.96 -18.97
N MET A 35 30.71 -10.38 -19.74
CA MET A 35 30.76 -10.34 -21.21
C MET A 35 30.67 -8.92 -21.74
N GLU A 36 29.85 -8.06 -21.07
CA GLU A 36 29.67 -6.65 -21.38
C GLU A 36 31.03 -5.89 -21.43
N SER A 37 31.94 -6.17 -20.49
CA SER A 37 33.22 -5.48 -20.39
C SER A 37 34.13 -5.64 -21.61
N ASN A 38 33.91 -6.65 -22.44
CA ASN A 38 34.69 -6.90 -23.66
C ASN A 38 34.19 -6.09 -24.87
N HIS A 39 33.06 -5.38 -24.75
CA HIS A 39 32.45 -4.69 -25.87
C HIS A 39 32.48 -3.17 -25.71
N TYR A 40 32.55 -2.45 -26.84
CA TYR A 40 32.31 -1.02 -26.90
C TYR A 40 30.80 -0.79 -27.10
N ILE A 41 30.14 -0.16 -26.12
CA ILE A 41 28.70 -0.01 -26.07
C ILE A 41 28.35 1.46 -26.24
N ALA A 42 27.64 1.79 -27.31
CA ALA A 42 27.11 3.12 -27.56
C ALA A 42 25.84 3.39 -26.72
N GLN A 43 25.63 4.65 -26.36
CA GLN A 43 24.42 5.08 -25.67
C GLN A 43 23.23 5.07 -26.63
N ALA A 44 22.02 4.85 -26.10
CA ALA A 44 20.80 4.78 -26.90
C ALA A 44 20.35 6.14 -27.48
N ASN A 45 20.89 7.27 -26.98
CA ASN A 45 20.57 8.62 -27.45
C ASN A 45 21.37 9.07 -28.67
N VAL A 46 22.19 8.17 -29.24
CA VAL A 46 22.97 8.47 -30.47
C VAL A 46 22.02 8.64 -31.64
N GLU A 47 22.25 9.69 -32.45
CA GLU A 47 21.46 9.96 -33.66
C GLU A 47 21.67 8.88 -34.70
N VAL A 48 20.57 8.21 -35.05
CA VAL A 48 20.52 7.13 -36.01
C VAL A 48 19.59 7.53 -37.17
N ASP A 49 20.06 7.38 -38.43
CA ASP A 49 19.24 7.63 -39.61
C ASP A 49 18.09 6.63 -39.72
N LYS A 50 17.04 6.95 -40.48
CA LYS A 50 15.90 6.05 -40.80
C LYS A 50 16.30 4.69 -41.35
N LYS A 51 17.52 4.54 -41.86
CA LYS A 51 18.11 3.29 -42.33
C LYS A 51 18.92 2.53 -41.25
N GLY A 52 18.96 3.01 -40.01
CA GLY A 52 19.70 2.41 -38.93
C GLY A 52 21.19 2.76 -38.89
N LYS A 53 21.68 3.71 -39.75
CA LYS A 53 23.10 4.09 -39.76
C LYS A 53 23.34 5.24 -38.79
N ILE A 54 24.42 5.12 -38.02
CA ILE A 54 24.87 6.14 -37.06
C ILE A 54 25.46 7.31 -37.86
N GLN A 55 25.06 8.56 -37.51
CA GLN A 55 25.44 9.75 -38.26
C GLN A 55 26.80 10.32 -37.92
N ASN A 56 27.19 10.26 -36.65
CA ASN A 56 28.41 10.86 -36.11
C ASN A 56 29.62 9.93 -36.29
N GLU A 57 30.76 10.44 -36.67
CA GLU A 57 32.01 9.65 -36.81
C GLU A 57 32.59 9.22 -35.47
N PHE A 58 32.45 10.05 -34.44
CA PHE A 58 32.92 9.78 -33.08
C PHE A 58 31.73 9.84 -32.12
N ILE A 59 31.60 8.84 -31.27
CA ILE A 59 30.51 8.69 -30.33
C ILE A 59 31.03 8.34 -28.95
N THR A 60 30.34 8.82 -27.93
CA THR A 60 30.58 8.44 -26.56
C THR A 60 30.16 6.98 -26.34
N ALA A 61 31.13 6.11 -26.07
CA ALA A 61 30.90 4.71 -25.77
C ALA A 61 31.43 4.31 -24.41
N ARG A 62 30.82 3.32 -23.82
CA ARG A 62 31.23 2.71 -22.55
C ARG A 62 32.07 1.45 -22.82
N HIS A 63 33.21 1.35 -22.19
CA HIS A 63 34.08 0.17 -22.24
C HIS A 63 34.73 -0.03 -20.86
N GLN A 64 34.64 -1.23 -20.30
CA GLN A 64 35.22 -1.59 -18.98
C GLN A 64 34.87 -0.63 -17.84
N GLY A 65 33.66 -0.02 -17.88
CA GLY A 65 33.21 0.93 -16.87
C GLY A 65 33.62 2.38 -17.10
N GLU A 66 34.53 2.65 -18.07
CA GLU A 66 34.96 3.98 -18.46
C GLU A 66 34.17 4.47 -19.69
N THR A 67 33.96 5.78 -19.77
CA THR A 67 33.30 6.42 -20.89
C THR A 67 34.34 7.15 -21.72
N SER A 68 34.48 6.78 -22.99
CA SER A 68 35.44 7.36 -23.93
C SER A 68 34.78 7.72 -25.27
N LEU A 69 35.43 8.64 -25.98
CA LEU A 69 35.00 9.00 -27.33
C LEU A 69 35.68 8.04 -28.32
N VAL A 70 34.84 7.27 -29.06
CA VAL A 70 35.33 6.15 -29.89
C VAL A 70 34.77 6.30 -31.31
N SER A 71 35.53 5.87 -32.30
CA SER A 71 35.05 5.84 -33.70
C SER A 71 33.96 4.78 -33.90
N VAL A 72 32.99 5.05 -34.78
CA VAL A 72 31.85 4.18 -35.06
C VAL A 72 32.24 2.75 -35.43
N GLY A 73 33.41 2.57 -36.11
CA GLY A 73 33.87 1.23 -36.50
C GLY A 73 34.26 0.31 -35.34
N MET A 74 34.52 0.86 -34.15
CA MET A 74 34.86 0.07 -32.95
C MET A 74 33.62 -0.34 -32.13
N ILE A 75 32.46 0.27 -32.39
CA ILE A 75 31.25 0.02 -31.64
C ILE A 75 30.64 -1.31 -32.08
N SER A 76 30.46 -2.21 -31.13
CA SER A 76 29.88 -3.54 -31.34
C SER A 76 28.42 -3.63 -30.87
N LEU A 77 28.05 -2.83 -29.90
CA LEU A 77 26.75 -2.87 -29.24
C LEU A 77 26.21 -1.46 -29.00
N MET A 78 24.88 -1.36 -28.86
CA MET A 78 24.17 -0.15 -28.47
C MET A 78 23.13 -0.48 -27.41
N ASP A 79 22.97 0.41 -26.43
CA ASP A 79 21.90 0.29 -25.43
C ASP A 79 20.54 0.27 -26.10
N VAL A 80 19.59 -0.54 -25.60
CA VAL A 80 18.23 -0.60 -26.14
C VAL A 80 17.43 0.66 -25.82
N SER A 81 17.65 1.22 -24.61
CA SER A 81 16.98 2.43 -24.14
C SER A 81 17.91 3.20 -23.19
N PRO A 82 17.80 4.56 -23.14
CA PRO A 82 18.51 5.37 -22.15
C PRO A 82 18.18 5.01 -20.70
N LYS A 83 17.00 4.46 -20.46
CA LYS A 83 16.52 4.03 -19.13
C LYS A 83 17.25 2.81 -18.58
N GLN A 84 18.00 2.09 -19.41
CA GLN A 84 18.65 0.83 -19.04
C GLN A 84 19.71 0.97 -17.94
N VAL A 85 20.29 2.15 -17.79
CA VAL A 85 21.29 2.44 -16.74
C VAL A 85 20.66 2.76 -15.38
N LEU A 86 19.35 2.93 -15.31
CA LEU A 86 18.62 3.31 -14.11
C LEU A 86 17.87 2.13 -13.50
N SER A 87 17.65 2.18 -12.19
CA SER A 87 16.70 1.30 -11.53
C SER A 87 15.27 1.66 -11.90
N VAL A 88 14.32 0.72 -11.71
CA VAL A 88 12.89 0.98 -11.98
C VAL A 88 12.38 2.17 -11.17
N ALA A 89 12.73 2.26 -9.89
CA ALA A 89 12.31 3.36 -9.04
C ALA A 89 12.87 4.72 -9.53
N ALA A 90 14.15 4.79 -9.92
CA ALA A 90 14.72 6.01 -10.49
C ALA A 90 14.07 6.39 -11.83
N SER A 91 13.68 5.40 -12.63
CA SER A 91 13.01 5.61 -13.92
C SER A 91 11.58 6.13 -13.79
N LEU A 92 10.99 6.14 -12.60
CA LEU A 92 9.67 6.72 -12.30
C LEU A 92 9.73 8.19 -11.88
N ILE A 93 10.93 8.78 -11.78
CA ILE A 93 11.09 10.19 -11.43
C ILE A 93 11.03 11.03 -12.71
N PRO A 94 10.04 11.90 -12.90
CA PRO A 94 10.01 12.82 -14.03
C PRO A 94 11.13 13.86 -13.90
N PHE A 95 11.68 14.33 -15.03
CA PHE A 95 12.79 15.29 -15.05
C PHE A 95 13.99 14.89 -14.18
N LEU A 96 14.32 13.59 -14.15
CA LEU A 96 15.45 13.06 -13.39
C LEU A 96 16.77 13.72 -13.81
N GLU A 97 16.94 14.00 -15.09
CA GLU A 97 18.11 14.67 -15.69
C GLU A 97 18.39 16.06 -15.12
N ASN A 98 17.35 16.71 -14.56
CA ASN A 98 17.45 18.04 -13.94
C ASN A 98 17.66 18.00 -12.41
N ASN A 99 17.82 16.81 -11.84
CA ASN A 99 18.06 16.62 -10.41
C ASN A 99 19.51 16.20 -10.13
N ASP A 100 20.05 16.64 -9.00
CA ASP A 100 21.30 16.11 -8.48
C ASP A 100 21.16 14.62 -8.15
N ALA A 101 22.25 13.86 -8.36
CA ALA A 101 22.25 12.40 -8.16
C ALA A 101 21.89 12.00 -6.72
N ASN A 102 22.35 12.75 -5.72
CA ASN A 102 22.02 12.49 -4.31
C ASN A 102 20.51 12.64 -4.05
N ARG A 103 19.90 13.65 -4.64
CA ARG A 103 18.45 13.89 -4.49
C ARG A 103 17.61 12.89 -5.27
N ALA A 104 18.08 12.47 -6.44
CA ALA A 104 17.45 11.38 -7.20
C ALA A 104 17.47 10.07 -6.40
N LEU A 105 18.59 9.74 -5.74
CA LEU A 105 18.69 8.58 -4.85
C LEU A 105 17.70 8.66 -3.69
N MET A 106 17.60 9.82 -3.03
CA MET A 106 16.63 10.04 -1.94
C MET A 106 15.20 9.90 -2.43
N GLY A 107 14.84 10.50 -3.57
CA GLY A 107 13.51 10.40 -4.17
C GLY A 107 13.13 8.96 -4.52
N SER A 108 14.04 8.23 -5.15
CA SER A 108 13.87 6.79 -5.45
C SER A 108 13.60 5.96 -4.18
N ASN A 109 14.37 6.19 -3.11
CA ASN A 109 14.19 5.50 -1.84
C ASN A 109 12.84 5.85 -1.18
N MET A 110 12.41 7.11 -1.23
CA MET A 110 11.16 7.55 -0.64
C MET A 110 9.93 7.04 -1.37
N MET A 111 9.96 6.90 -2.70
CA MET A 111 8.86 6.27 -3.45
C MET A 111 8.59 4.83 -2.98
N ARG A 112 9.64 4.09 -2.57
CA ARG A 112 9.49 2.73 -2.03
C ARG A 112 8.88 2.69 -0.62
N GLN A 113 8.82 3.82 0.10
CA GLN A 113 8.24 3.97 1.44
C GLN A 113 6.86 4.60 1.43
N ALA A 114 6.29 4.87 0.26
CA ALA A 114 4.97 5.48 0.12
C ALA A 114 3.87 4.56 0.64
N VAL A 115 2.91 5.14 1.35
CA VAL A 115 1.74 4.43 1.89
C VAL A 115 0.59 4.51 0.89
N PRO A 116 -0.12 3.40 0.61
CA PRO A 116 -1.34 3.42 -0.19
C PRO A 116 -2.39 4.35 0.43
N THR A 117 -2.89 5.28 -0.37
CA THR A 117 -3.96 6.19 0.05
C THR A 117 -5.33 5.55 -0.14
N LEU A 118 -6.35 6.03 0.59
CA LEU A 118 -7.72 5.54 0.50
C LEU A 118 -8.28 5.68 -0.93
N ILE A 119 -8.04 6.82 -1.55
CA ILE A 119 -8.39 7.12 -2.94
C ILE A 119 -7.07 7.28 -3.69
N PRO A 120 -6.60 6.28 -4.44
CA PRO A 120 -5.41 6.43 -5.26
C PRO A 120 -5.69 7.40 -6.41
N GLN A 121 -4.70 8.21 -6.78
CA GLN A 121 -4.76 9.13 -7.90
C GLN A 121 -3.49 8.98 -8.75
N LYS A 122 -3.66 8.78 -10.04
CA LYS A 122 -2.52 8.71 -10.96
C LYS A 122 -1.82 10.06 -11.07
N PRO A 123 -0.49 10.10 -11.28
CA PRO A 123 0.24 11.35 -11.42
C PRO A 123 -0.15 12.08 -12.72
N LEU A 124 -0.33 13.40 -12.65
CA LEU A 124 -0.51 14.24 -13.84
C LEU A 124 0.75 14.30 -14.69
N VAL A 125 1.91 14.25 -14.04
CA VAL A 125 3.22 14.20 -14.70
C VAL A 125 3.87 12.88 -14.39
N GLY A 126 3.94 11.98 -15.36
CA GLY A 126 4.52 10.66 -15.25
C GLY A 126 5.70 10.45 -16.19
N THR A 127 6.28 9.26 -16.20
CA THR A 127 7.39 8.86 -17.08
C THR A 127 6.96 7.87 -18.18
N GLY A 128 5.69 7.43 -18.15
CA GLY A 128 5.16 6.43 -19.07
C GLY A 128 5.47 4.97 -18.67
N LEU A 129 6.23 4.75 -17.60
CA LEU A 129 6.50 3.42 -17.05
C LEU A 129 5.46 2.96 -16.00
N GLU A 130 4.62 3.86 -15.52
CA GLU A 130 3.67 3.61 -14.44
C GLU A 130 2.76 2.43 -14.74
N ARG A 131 2.24 2.34 -15.98
CA ARG A 131 1.38 1.25 -16.43
C ARG A 131 2.11 -0.09 -16.45
N GLN A 132 3.34 -0.10 -16.99
CA GLN A 132 4.14 -1.33 -17.05
C GLN A 132 4.53 -1.81 -15.65
N VAL A 133 4.92 -0.89 -14.76
CA VAL A 133 5.28 -1.22 -13.37
C VAL A 133 4.08 -1.74 -12.60
N ALA A 134 2.89 -1.12 -12.76
CA ALA A 134 1.66 -1.58 -12.13
C ALA A 134 1.32 -3.02 -12.56
N ARG A 135 1.41 -3.30 -13.86
CA ARG A 135 1.18 -4.63 -14.41
C ARG A 135 2.19 -5.66 -13.89
N ASP A 136 3.48 -5.38 -14.01
CA ASP A 136 4.55 -6.31 -13.65
C ASP A 136 4.67 -6.54 -12.13
N SER A 137 4.12 -5.64 -11.30
CA SER A 137 4.06 -5.79 -9.84
C SER A 137 3.17 -6.96 -9.39
N GLY A 138 2.24 -7.42 -10.24
CA GLY A 138 1.26 -8.44 -9.90
C GLY A 138 0.21 -7.99 -8.88
N SER A 139 0.12 -6.69 -8.57
CA SER A 139 -0.90 -6.13 -7.69
C SER A 139 -2.25 -5.98 -8.39
N CYS A 140 -2.24 -5.79 -9.70
CA CYS A 140 -3.43 -5.81 -10.56
C CYS A 140 -3.86 -7.24 -10.85
N VAL A 141 -5.13 -7.42 -11.15
CA VAL A 141 -5.66 -8.67 -11.69
C VAL A 141 -5.77 -8.53 -13.21
N GLU A 142 -5.08 -9.41 -13.93
CA GLU A 142 -5.10 -9.47 -15.39
C GLU A 142 -5.99 -10.62 -15.87
N ALA A 143 -6.69 -10.41 -16.98
CA ALA A 143 -7.43 -11.46 -17.66
C ALA A 143 -6.45 -12.48 -18.26
N ARG A 144 -6.59 -13.76 -17.91
CA ARG A 144 -5.78 -14.87 -18.43
C ARG A 144 -6.17 -15.19 -19.87
N ASN A 145 -7.46 -15.21 -20.13
CA ASN A 145 -8.05 -15.57 -21.41
C ASN A 145 -9.00 -14.48 -21.91
N PRO A 146 -9.16 -14.34 -23.22
CA PRO A 146 -10.15 -13.41 -23.77
C PRO A 146 -11.56 -13.95 -23.51
N GLY A 147 -12.49 -13.04 -23.18
CA GLY A 147 -13.85 -13.45 -22.85
C GLY A 147 -14.81 -12.29 -22.69
N VAL A 148 -16.00 -12.61 -22.18
CA VAL A 148 -17.04 -11.64 -21.84
C VAL A 148 -17.34 -11.74 -20.35
N VAL A 149 -17.42 -10.61 -19.68
CA VAL A 149 -17.74 -10.54 -18.26
C VAL A 149 -19.19 -10.92 -18.02
N ASP A 150 -19.45 -12.02 -17.30
CA ASP A 150 -20.79 -12.51 -16.98
C ASP A 150 -21.34 -11.83 -15.72
N SER A 151 -20.54 -11.77 -14.67
CA SER A 151 -20.93 -11.11 -13.42
C SER A 151 -19.73 -10.47 -12.74
N VAL A 152 -20.01 -9.34 -12.05
CA VAL A 152 -19.03 -8.60 -11.26
C VAL A 152 -19.67 -8.25 -9.94
N ASP A 153 -18.97 -8.54 -8.85
CA ASP A 153 -19.29 -8.01 -7.54
C ASP A 153 -18.03 -7.47 -6.85
N GLY A 154 -18.15 -6.90 -5.67
CA GLY A 154 -17.01 -6.33 -4.94
C GLY A 154 -15.93 -7.34 -4.58
N GLY A 155 -16.23 -8.64 -4.51
CA GLY A 155 -15.32 -9.70 -4.10
C GLY A 155 -14.81 -10.57 -5.25
N ARG A 156 -15.50 -10.59 -6.40
CA ARG A 156 -15.13 -11.49 -7.50
C ARG A 156 -15.58 -11.02 -8.88
N ILE A 157 -14.88 -11.47 -9.90
CA ILE A 157 -15.17 -11.24 -11.31
C ILE A 157 -15.26 -12.58 -12.01
N VAL A 158 -16.34 -12.83 -12.72
CA VAL A 158 -16.58 -14.06 -13.47
C VAL A 158 -16.55 -13.75 -14.97
N ILE A 159 -15.64 -14.37 -15.69
CA ILE A 159 -15.46 -14.20 -17.13
C ILE A 159 -15.79 -15.48 -17.86
N LYS A 160 -16.69 -15.41 -18.82
CA LYS A 160 -17.01 -16.47 -19.75
C LYS A 160 -16.00 -16.46 -20.88
N VAL A 161 -15.15 -17.47 -20.95
CA VAL A 161 -14.15 -17.65 -22.00
C VAL A 161 -14.74 -18.54 -23.11
N SER A 162 -14.67 -18.08 -24.34
CA SER A 162 -15.10 -18.85 -25.52
C SER A 162 -13.88 -19.22 -26.35
N SER A 163 -13.43 -20.44 -26.26
CA SER A 163 -12.32 -20.99 -27.06
C SER A 163 -12.85 -22.01 -28.06
N GLY A 164 -13.28 -21.56 -29.23
CA GLY A 164 -13.86 -22.43 -30.25
C GLY A 164 -15.11 -23.16 -29.75
N ASP A 165 -15.09 -24.47 -29.74
CA ASP A 165 -16.22 -25.34 -29.32
C ASP A 165 -16.25 -25.59 -27.81
N SER A 166 -15.20 -25.20 -27.06
CA SER A 166 -15.16 -25.36 -25.61
C SER A 166 -15.39 -24.02 -24.91
N VAL A 167 -16.23 -24.03 -23.89
CA VAL A 167 -16.47 -22.89 -23.03
C VAL A 167 -15.88 -23.20 -21.67
N SER A 168 -15.01 -22.34 -21.22
CA SER A 168 -14.46 -22.35 -19.86
C SER A 168 -14.88 -21.09 -19.11
N VAL A 169 -14.77 -21.13 -17.80
CA VAL A 169 -15.09 -19.99 -16.92
C VAL A 169 -13.85 -19.67 -16.13
N ASP A 170 -13.45 -18.42 -16.15
CA ASP A 170 -12.39 -17.89 -15.31
C ASP A 170 -13.03 -17.09 -14.18
N ILE A 171 -12.82 -17.54 -12.93
CA ILE A 171 -13.27 -16.83 -11.73
C ILE A 171 -12.06 -16.19 -11.08
N TYR A 172 -12.13 -14.88 -10.87
CA TYR A 172 -11.10 -14.09 -10.21
C TYR A 172 -11.63 -13.60 -8.87
N ASN A 173 -11.18 -14.21 -7.78
CA ASN A 173 -11.49 -13.76 -6.43
C ASN A 173 -10.57 -12.61 -6.06
N LEU A 174 -11.14 -11.46 -5.70
CA LEU A 174 -10.44 -10.25 -5.38
C LEU A 174 -10.00 -10.23 -3.92
N ILE A 175 -8.79 -9.76 -3.66
CA ILE A 175 -8.26 -9.57 -2.32
C ILE A 175 -8.94 -8.34 -1.70
N LYS A 176 -9.60 -8.54 -0.56
CA LYS A 176 -10.35 -7.48 0.14
C LYS A 176 -9.78 -7.24 1.53
N TYR A 177 -9.33 -6.02 1.78
CA TYR A 177 -8.91 -5.52 3.10
C TYR A 177 -7.98 -6.46 3.87
N THR A 178 -6.97 -6.99 3.21
CA THR A 178 -5.96 -7.83 3.87
C THR A 178 -4.76 -6.98 4.32
N ARG A 179 -4.06 -7.48 5.32
CA ARG A 179 -2.86 -6.84 5.86
C ARG A 179 -1.64 -7.15 4.99
N SER A 180 -0.86 -6.12 4.64
CA SER A 180 0.48 -6.29 4.08
C SER A 180 1.53 -6.46 5.20
N ASN A 181 2.77 -6.82 4.84
CA ASN A 181 3.89 -6.93 5.80
C ASN A 181 4.21 -5.61 6.52
N GLN A 182 3.86 -4.47 5.93
CA GLN A 182 4.04 -3.13 6.50
C GLN A 182 2.78 -2.59 7.20
N ASN A 183 1.82 -3.45 7.52
CA ASN A 183 0.52 -3.10 8.10
C ASN A 183 -0.35 -2.20 7.22
N THR A 184 -0.05 -2.07 5.94
CA THR A 184 -0.88 -1.32 4.99
C THR A 184 -2.03 -2.18 4.48
N CYS A 185 -3.10 -1.55 4.03
CA CYS A 185 -4.28 -2.21 3.50
C CYS A 185 -4.07 -2.65 2.05
N VAL A 186 -4.28 -3.92 1.76
CA VAL A 186 -4.36 -4.47 0.40
C VAL A 186 -5.83 -4.67 0.06
N ASN A 187 -6.31 -3.93 -0.93
CA ASN A 187 -7.70 -4.01 -1.40
C ASN A 187 -7.72 -3.89 -2.91
N GLN A 188 -8.38 -4.83 -3.58
CA GLN A 188 -8.55 -4.82 -5.04
C GLN A 188 -9.95 -4.35 -5.40
N ARG A 189 -10.05 -3.55 -6.47
CA ARG A 189 -11.30 -2.95 -6.96
C ARG A 189 -11.54 -3.34 -8.41
N PRO A 190 -12.72 -3.87 -8.79
CA PRO A 190 -13.03 -4.18 -10.17
C PRO A 190 -13.13 -2.92 -11.02
N LEU A 191 -12.61 -2.96 -12.24
CA LEU A 191 -12.71 -1.90 -13.25
C LEU A 191 -13.80 -2.20 -14.28
N VAL A 192 -14.02 -3.49 -14.56
CA VAL A 192 -14.91 -3.95 -15.62
C VAL A 192 -16.37 -3.99 -15.16
N LYS A 193 -17.26 -3.88 -16.12
CA LYS A 193 -18.71 -4.00 -15.92
C LYS A 193 -19.24 -5.28 -16.57
N LYS A 194 -20.43 -5.71 -16.14
CA LYS A 194 -21.10 -6.86 -16.77
C LYS A 194 -21.36 -6.60 -18.25
N GLY A 195 -20.92 -7.53 -19.10
CA GLY A 195 -21.08 -7.47 -20.55
C GLY A 195 -19.85 -6.95 -21.29
N ASP A 196 -18.82 -6.45 -20.60
CA ASP A 196 -17.60 -5.97 -21.23
C ASP A 196 -16.83 -7.12 -21.91
N HIS A 197 -16.24 -6.82 -23.07
CA HIS A 197 -15.33 -7.71 -23.76
C HIS A 197 -13.90 -7.47 -23.30
N VAL A 198 -13.25 -8.51 -22.83
CA VAL A 198 -11.90 -8.46 -22.28
C VAL A 198 -10.95 -9.30 -23.13
N LYS A 199 -9.76 -8.78 -23.42
CA LYS A 199 -8.67 -9.50 -24.08
C LYS A 199 -7.74 -10.13 -23.05
N ALA A 200 -6.96 -11.13 -23.47
CA ALA A 200 -5.90 -11.66 -22.62
C ALA A 200 -4.85 -10.57 -22.31
N GLY A 201 -4.53 -10.38 -21.05
CA GLY A 201 -3.61 -9.35 -20.56
C GLY A 201 -4.24 -7.98 -20.26
N ASP A 202 -5.56 -7.82 -20.43
CA ASP A 202 -6.25 -6.62 -19.97
C ASP A 202 -6.36 -6.62 -18.45
N ILE A 203 -6.22 -5.44 -17.83
CA ILE A 203 -6.38 -5.27 -16.39
C ILE A 203 -7.87 -5.20 -16.07
N ILE A 204 -8.35 -6.12 -15.26
CA ILE A 204 -9.76 -6.24 -14.86
C ILE A 204 -10.05 -5.71 -13.46
N ALA A 205 -9.04 -5.65 -12.60
CA ALA A 205 -9.16 -5.06 -11.28
C ALA A 205 -7.86 -4.34 -10.87
N ASP A 206 -8.03 -3.16 -10.26
CA ASP A 206 -6.93 -2.39 -9.68
C ASP A 206 -6.54 -2.92 -8.31
N GLY A 207 -5.23 -2.88 -8.01
CA GLY A 207 -4.69 -3.17 -6.70
C GLY A 207 -4.52 -1.94 -5.81
N PRO A 208 -3.86 -2.09 -4.65
CA PRO A 208 -3.49 -0.95 -3.82
C PRO A 208 -2.49 -0.06 -4.56
N SER A 209 -2.61 1.25 -4.39
CA SER A 209 -1.80 2.25 -5.09
C SER A 209 -1.81 2.15 -6.62
N ILE A 210 -2.94 1.76 -7.18
CA ILE A 210 -3.15 1.69 -8.63
C ILE A 210 -4.46 2.39 -8.96
N ASP A 211 -4.45 3.16 -10.04
CA ASP A 211 -5.61 3.89 -10.57
C ASP A 211 -5.69 3.67 -12.08
N LEU A 212 -6.79 3.06 -12.54
CA LEU A 212 -7.04 2.68 -13.93
C LEU A 212 -5.86 1.91 -14.59
N GLY A 213 -5.22 1.02 -13.83
CA GLY A 213 -4.09 0.24 -14.29
C GLY A 213 -2.75 0.97 -14.32
N GLU A 214 -2.67 2.18 -13.80
CA GLU A 214 -1.44 2.96 -13.66
C GLU A 214 -1.03 3.10 -12.19
N LEU A 215 0.28 3.16 -11.93
CA LEU A 215 0.81 3.29 -10.58
C LEU A 215 0.42 4.64 -9.97
N ALA A 216 -0.21 4.60 -8.80
CA ALA A 216 -0.78 5.75 -8.08
C ALA A 216 -0.38 5.73 -6.60
N ILE A 217 0.88 6.06 -6.31
CA ILE A 217 1.47 6.00 -4.96
C ILE A 217 1.27 7.28 -4.12
N GLY A 218 0.65 8.31 -4.66
CA GLY A 218 0.46 9.62 -4.00
C GLY A 218 -0.75 10.38 -4.53
N GLN A 219 -0.71 11.70 -4.35
CA GLN A 219 -1.79 12.62 -4.71
C GLN A 219 -1.23 13.84 -5.43
N ASN A 220 -1.96 14.36 -6.43
CA ASN A 220 -1.64 15.62 -7.08
C ASN A 220 -2.13 16.79 -6.22
N MET A 221 -1.22 17.56 -5.66
CA MET A 221 -1.52 18.69 -4.76
C MET A 221 -1.21 20.01 -5.43
N ARG A 222 -2.04 21.02 -5.17
CA ARG A 222 -1.78 22.40 -5.56
C ARG A 222 -0.77 23.02 -4.61
N ILE A 223 0.43 23.35 -5.09
CA ILE A 223 1.57 23.78 -4.29
C ILE A 223 1.95 25.21 -4.64
N ALA A 224 2.26 26.01 -3.61
CA ALA A 224 2.89 27.33 -3.74
C ALA A 224 4.29 27.29 -3.14
N PHE A 225 5.27 27.89 -3.84
CA PHE A 225 6.63 28.05 -3.34
C PHE A 225 6.82 29.45 -2.79
N MET A 226 6.60 29.61 -1.49
CA MET A 226 6.74 30.88 -0.80
C MET A 226 7.05 30.69 0.68
N PRO A 227 7.81 31.59 1.33
CA PRO A 227 7.90 31.61 2.78
C PRO A 227 6.55 32.06 3.38
N TRP A 228 6.08 31.42 4.43
CA TRP A 228 4.83 31.78 5.06
C TRP A 228 4.95 31.79 6.59
N ASN A 229 5.11 32.97 7.18
CA ASN A 229 5.13 33.24 8.63
C ASN A 229 6.04 32.31 9.47
N GLY A 230 7.07 31.73 8.89
CA GLY A 230 7.98 30.77 9.54
C GLY A 230 7.45 29.35 9.72
N PHE A 231 6.18 29.08 9.40
CA PHE A 231 5.61 27.73 9.54
C PHE A 231 6.16 26.72 8.55
N ASN A 232 6.79 27.16 7.49
CA ASN A 232 7.48 26.31 6.50
C ASN A 232 9.01 26.52 6.50
N TYR A 233 9.57 26.90 7.65
CA TYR A 233 11.02 27.07 7.80
C TYR A 233 11.74 25.74 7.56
N GLU A 234 12.86 25.79 6.83
CA GLU A 234 13.65 24.63 6.39
C GLU A 234 12.78 23.59 5.63
N ASP A 235 12.68 22.36 6.16
CA ASP A 235 11.94 21.23 5.56
C ASP A 235 10.52 21.10 6.11
N SER A 236 9.99 22.10 6.78
CA SER A 236 8.62 22.09 7.27
C SER A 236 7.63 22.31 6.13
N ILE A 237 6.55 21.60 6.17
CA ILE A 237 5.48 21.65 5.18
C ILE A 237 4.22 22.18 5.85
N LEU A 238 3.61 23.19 5.24
CA LEU A 238 2.30 23.68 5.64
C LEU A 238 1.23 23.05 4.77
N VAL A 239 0.19 22.52 5.39
CA VAL A 239 -0.91 21.82 4.70
C VAL A 239 -2.24 22.49 5.01
N SER A 240 -3.10 22.60 4.01
CA SER A 240 -4.48 23.07 4.15
C SER A 240 -5.37 22.00 4.79
N GLU A 241 -6.32 22.43 5.62
CA GLU A 241 -7.35 21.57 6.20
C GLU A 241 -8.22 20.88 5.12
N ARG A 242 -8.36 21.49 3.94
CA ARG A 242 -9.06 20.88 2.80
C ARG A 242 -8.54 19.47 2.46
N VAL A 243 -7.22 19.26 2.54
CA VAL A 243 -6.59 17.97 2.28
C VAL A 243 -7.07 16.90 3.27
N VAL A 244 -7.31 17.29 4.53
CA VAL A 244 -7.82 16.39 5.58
C VAL A 244 -9.31 16.16 5.44
N GLN A 245 -10.08 17.19 5.07
CA GLN A 245 -11.53 17.12 4.88
C GLN A 245 -11.90 16.24 3.69
N GLU A 246 -11.19 16.35 2.58
CA GLU A 246 -11.37 15.56 1.36
C GLU A 246 -10.75 14.15 1.45
N ASP A 247 -10.18 13.76 2.59
CA ASP A 247 -9.49 12.47 2.80
C ASP A 247 -8.39 12.16 1.74
N ARG A 248 -7.74 13.16 1.17
CA ARG A 248 -6.83 12.98 0.02
C ARG A 248 -5.59 12.17 0.35
N LEU A 249 -4.99 12.36 1.53
CA LEU A 249 -3.82 11.59 2.01
C LEU A 249 -4.17 10.65 3.17
N THR A 250 -5.43 10.31 3.33
CA THR A 250 -5.88 9.36 4.33
C THR A 250 -5.49 7.94 3.94
N SER A 251 -5.01 7.17 4.89
CA SER A 251 -4.60 5.77 4.71
C SER A 251 -5.32 4.85 5.68
N ILE A 252 -5.48 3.60 5.28
CA ILE A 252 -6.00 2.54 6.13
C ILE A 252 -4.83 1.61 6.50
N HIS A 253 -4.66 1.38 7.80
CA HIS A 253 -3.67 0.45 8.33
C HIS A 253 -4.38 -0.71 9.00
N ILE A 254 -3.92 -1.93 8.73
CA ILE A 254 -4.45 -3.14 9.32
C ILE A 254 -3.41 -3.70 10.28
N GLN A 255 -3.74 -3.74 11.57
CA GLN A 255 -2.89 -4.31 12.59
C GLN A 255 -3.38 -5.72 12.94
N GLU A 256 -2.45 -6.66 13.05
CA GLU A 256 -2.71 -8.01 13.53
C GLU A 256 -2.30 -8.11 14.99
N LEU A 257 -3.26 -8.46 15.84
CA LEU A 257 -3.04 -8.75 17.25
C LEU A 257 -3.30 -10.24 17.50
N THR A 258 -2.32 -10.93 18.05
CA THR A 258 -2.37 -12.39 18.21
C THR A 258 -2.46 -12.77 19.67
N CYS A 259 -3.46 -13.57 20.03
CA CYS A 259 -3.59 -14.23 21.31
C CYS A 259 -3.29 -15.72 21.15
N ILE A 260 -2.37 -16.25 21.96
CA ILE A 260 -2.00 -17.66 21.95
C ILE A 260 -2.45 -18.27 23.29
N THR A 261 -3.20 -19.37 23.22
CA THR A 261 -3.53 -20.17 24.41
C THR A 261 -2.62 -21.38 24.48
N ARG A 262 -2.07 -21.62 25.66
CA ARG A 262 -1.11 -22.68 25.91
C ARG A 262 -1.60 -23.63 26.98
N ASP A 263 -1.14 -24.85 26.92
CA ASP A 263 -1.24 -25.78 28.02
C ASP A 263 -0.07 -25.53 28.97
N THR A 264 -0.38 -25.14 30.21
CA THR A 264 0.63 -24.85 31.24
C THR A 264 0.64 -25.94 32.29
N LYS A 265 1.76 -26.06 33.03
CA LYS A 265 1.88 -27.05 34.11
C LYS A 265 0.84 -26.89 35.23
N LEU A 266 0.20 -25.72 35.34
CA LEU A 266 -0.81 -25.38 36.36
C LEU A 266 -2.24 -25.58 35.87
N GLY A 267 -2.43 -25.90 34.58
CA GLY A 267 -3.70 -26.06 33.89
C GLY A 267 -3.72 -25.41 32.55
N MET A 268 -4.76 -25.66 31.76
CA MET A 268 -4.95 -25.05 30.46
C MET A 268 -5.38 -23.59 30.57
N GLU A 269 -4.85 -22.73 29.71
CA GLU A 269 -5.38 -21.38 29.55
C GLU A 269 -6.74 -21.45 28.83
N GLU A 270 -7.71 -20.70 29.34
CA GLU A 270 -9.07 -20.69 28.81
C GLU A 270 -9.41 -19.32 28.19
N ILE A 271 -10.23 -19.35 27.14
CA ILE A 271 -10.80 -18.15 26.53
C ILE A 271 -12.23 -18.05 27.03
N THR A 272 -12.53 -16.97 27.75
CA THR A 272 -13.85 -16.75 28.35
C THR A 272 -14.19 -15.27 28.42
N SER A 273 -15.47 -14.97 28.42
CA SER A 273 -16.01 -13.63 28.72
C SER A 273 -16.06 -13.31 30.21
N ASP A 274 -15.98 -14.34 31.08
CA ASP A 274 -15.97 -14.17 32.53
C ASP A 274 -14.54 -13.88 33.02
N ILE A 275 -14.21 -12.59 33.11
CA ILE A 275 -12.89 -12.11 33.49
C ILE A 275 -13.00 -11.44 34.87
N PRO A 276 -12.26 -11.91 35.89
CA PRO A 276 -12.34 -11.34 37.19
C PRO A 276 -11.81 -9.89 37.23
N GLY A 277 -12.55 -9.01 37.92
CA GLY A 277 -12.15 -7.62 38.14
C GLY A 277 -12.38 -6.66 36.96
N VAL A 278 -13.14 -7.07 35.95
CA VAL A 278 -13.47 -6.23 34.77
C VAL A 278 -14.96 -5.85 34.85
N SER A 279 -15.27 -4.60 34.51
CA SER A 279 -16.65 -4.10 34.48
C SER A 279 -17.45 -4.68 33.32
N GLU A 280 -18.76 -4.85 33.44
CA GLU A 280 -19.65 -5.33 32.39
C GLU A 280 -19.62 -4.42 31.15
N SER A 281 -19.40 -3.11 31.32
CA SER A 281 -19.26 -2.18 30.21
C SER A 281 -18.03 -2.48 29.33
N ALA A 282 -16.94 -2.94 29.91
CA ALA A 282 -15.74 -3.33 29.17
C ALA A 282 -15.88 -4.69 28.46
N LEU A 283 -16.81 -5.53 28.94
CA LEU A 283 -17.11 -6.83 28.35
C LEU A 283 -18.19 -6.74 27.24
N SER A 284 -18.88 -5.63 27.10
CA SER A 284 -20.00 -5.45 26.15
C SER A 284 -19.59 -5.65 24.68
N LYS A 285 -18.30 -5.53 24.35
CA LYS A 285 -17.76 -5.71 22.99
C LYS A 285 -17.35 -7.17 22.70
N LEU A 286 -17.43 -8.06 23.70
CA LEU A 286 -17.12 -9.47 23.56
C LEU A 286 -18.37 -10.30 23.31
N ASP A 287 -18.25 -11.37 22.56
CA ASP A 287 -19.29 -12.38 22.41
C ASP A 287 -19.25 -13.40 23.58
N GLU A 288 -20.17 -14.35 23.59
CA GLU A 288 -20.28 -15.38 24.63
C GLU A 288 -18.98 -16.21 24.79
N ASN A 289 -18.19 -16.29 23.74
CA ASN A 289 -16.91 -17.01 23.74
C ASN A 289 -15.71 -16.15 24.21
N GLY A 290 -15.95 -14.94 24.69
CA GLY A 290 -14.88 -14.04 25.14
C GLY A 290 -14.05 -13.41 24.01
N ILE A 291 -14.56 -13.37 22.77
CA ILE A 291 -13.87 -12.82 21.61
C ILE A 291 -14.66 -11.60 21.09
N VAL A 292 -13.94 -10.55 20.73
CA VAL A 292 -14.57 -9.35 20.15
C VAL A 292 -15.35 -9.66 18.87
N TYR A 293 -16.51 -9.04 18.70
CA TYR A 293 -17.30 -9.23 17.47
C TYR A 293 -16.74 -8.39 16.31
N VAL A 294 -16.93 -8.87 15.09
CA VAL A 294 -16.53 -8.15 13.87
C VAL A 294 -17.41 -6.91 13.70
N GLY A 295 -16.79 -5.76 13.40
CA GLY A 295 -17.46 -4.47 13.31
C GLY A 295 -17.42 -3.65 14.60
N ALA A 296 -16.92 -4.19 15.70
CA ALA A 296 -16.75 -3.46 16.96
C ALA A 296 -15.74 -2.31 16.80
N LYS A 297 -16.10 -1.13 17.28
CA LYS A 297 -15.17 -0.01 17.43
C LYS A 297 -14.43 -0.17 18.77
N VAL A 298 -13.13 -0.25 18.72
CA VAL A 298 -12.27 -0.46 19.90
C VAL A 298 -11.32 0.71 20.08
N GLU A 299 -11.04 1.00 21.35
CA GLU A 299 -10.12 2.04 21.80
C GLU A 299 -8.95 1.44 22.57
N ALA A 300 -7.92 2.24 22.83
CA ALA A 300 -6.77 1.78 23.60
C ALA A 300 -7.17 1.25 24.98
N GLY A 301 -6.75 0.04 25.33
CA GLY A 301 -7.07 -0.64 26.58
C GLY A 301 -8.30 -1.55 26.56
N ASP A 302 -9.15 -1.49 25.52
CA ASP A 302 -10.28 -2.41 25.35
C ASP A 302 -9.81 -3.86 25.23
N ILE A 303 -10.61 -4.80 25.70
CA ILE A 303 -10.32 -6.23 25.63
C ILE A 303 -10.76 -6.75 24.27
N LEU A 304 -9.85 -7.43 23.57
CA LEU A 304 -10.12 -8.08 22.28
C LEU A 304 -10.40 -9.56 22.43
N VAL A 305 -9.63 -10.23 23.31
CA VAL A 305 -9.79 -11.65 23.60
C VAL A 305 -9.66 -11.81 25.11
N GLY A 306 -10.70 -12.27 25.77
CA GLY A 306 -10.69 -12.60 27.16
C GLY A 306 -9.95 -13.90 27.39
N LYS A 307 -8.79 -13.85 28.06
CA LYS A 307 -7.99 -15.02 28.40
C LYS A 307 -7.67 -15.03 29.88
N VAL A 308 -7.88 -16.15 30.50
CA VAL A 308 -7.56 -16.39 31.92
C VAL A 308 -6.52 -17.50 32.02
N THR A 309 -5.54 -17.28 32.90
CA THR A 309 -4.45 -18.24 33.18
C THR A 309 -4.54 -18.69 34.62
N PRO A 310 -4.52 -20.00 34.92
CA PRO A 310 -4.53 -20.50 36.31
C PRO A 310 -3.25 -20.06 37.04
N LYS A 311 -3.41 -19.63 38.28
CA LYS A 311 -2.34 -19.11 39.15
C LYS A 311 -1.96 -20.15 40.19
N GLY A 312 -0.67 -20.46 40.31
CA GLY A 312 -0.18 -21.36 41.36
C GLY A 312 -0.08 -20.67 42.73
N GLU A 313 -0.22 -21.43 43.82
CA GLU A 313 -0.20 -20.92 45.21
C GLU A 313 1.10 -20.17 45.58
N SER A 314 2.22 -20.50 44.92
CA SER A 314 3.52 -19.89 45.17
C SER A 314 3.70 -18.48 44.60
N GLN A 315 2.80 -18.00 43.78
CA GLN A 315 2.90 -16.70 43.08
C GLN A 315 1.99 -15.60 43.64
N LEU A 316 1.29 -15.88 44.75
CA LEU A 316 0.46 -14.88 45.42
C LEU A 316 1.34 -13.83 46.10
N SER A 317 1.09 -12.54 45.83
CA SER A 317 1.73 -11.46 46.59
C SER A 317 1.29 -11.52 48.07
N PRO A 318 2.08 -10.97 49.03
CA PRO A 318 1.70 -10.94 50.43
C PRO A 318 0.32 -10.27 50.64
N GLU A 319 0.01 -9.25 49.85
CA GLU A 319 -1.26 -8.51 49.89
C GLU A 319 -2.42 -9.36 49.35
N GLU A 320 -2.21 -10.12 48.27
CA GLU A 320 -3.22 -11.04 47.74
C GLU A 320 -3.47 -12.23 48.68
N LYS A 321 -2.44 -12.72 49.42
CA LYS A 321 -2.62 -13.72 50.47
C LYS A 321 -3.48 -13.20 51.60
N LEU A 322 -3.28 -11.94 51.98
CA LEU A 322 -4.06 -11.29 53.03
C LEU A 322 -5.51 -11.04 52.58
N LEU A 323 -5.71 -10.61 51.35
CA LEU A 323 -7.03 -10.49 50.74
C LEU A 323 -7.76 -11.84 50.66
N LYS A 324 -7.05 -12.91 50.27
CA LYS A 324 -7.60 -14.29 50.26
C LYS A 324 -8.00 -14.75 51.66
N ALA A 325 -7.25 -14.36 52.69
CA ALA A 325 -7.57 -14.67 54.09
C ALA A 325 -8.78 -13.87 54.63
N ILE A 326 -8.97 -12.63 54.19
CA ILE A 326 -10.05 -11.73 54.64
C ILE A 326 -11.36 -12.01 53.90
N PHE A 327 -11.33 -12.21 52.60
CA PHE A 327 -12.52 -12.35 51.71
C PHE A 327 -12.88 -13.81 51.38
N GLY A 328 -12.15 -14.79 51.90
CA GLY A 328 -12.36 -16.21 51.66
C GLY A 328 -11.98 -16.67 50.27
N GLU A 329 -12.41 -17.86 49.85
CA GLU A 329 -12.04 -18.51 48.56
C GLU A 329 -12.41 -17.76 47.27
N LYS A 330 -13.05 -16.60 47.35
CA LYS A 330 -13.38 -15.76 46.22
C LYS A 330 -12.23 -14.92 45.64
N ALA A 331 -11.02 -14.97 46.24
CA ALA A 331 -9.84 -14.47 45.56
C ALA A 331 -9.50 -15.46 44.44
N SER A 332 -9.81 -15.08 43.19
CA SER A 332 -9.74 -15.93 42.00
C SER A 332 -8.37 -16.61 41.87
N ASP A 333 -8.35 -17.95 41.78
CA ASP A 333 -7.17 -18.74 41.41
C ASP A 333 -6.72 -18.50 39.95
N ILE A 334 -7.27 -17.49 39.31
CA ILE A 334 -7.15 -17.16 37.90
C ILE A 334 -6.58 -15.74 37.75
N LYS A 335 -5.59 -15.60 36.89
CA LYS A 335 -5.02 -14.30 36.51
C LYS A 335 -5.56 -13.85 35.14
N ASP A 336 -5.98 -12.60 35.04
CA ASP A 336 -6.30 -11.98 33.73
C ASP A 336 -5.04 -11.82 32.89
N THR A 337 -5.02 -12.47 31.72
CA THR A 337 -3.99 -12.39 30.71
C THR A 337 -4.60 -12.05 29.34
N SER A 338 -5.73 -11.36 29.35
CA SER A 338 -6.50 -10.99 28.17
C SER A 338 -5.69 -10.14 27.19
N LEU A 339 -5.92 -10.34 25.91
CA LEU A 339 -5.35 -9.49 24.86
C LEU A 339 -6.11 -8.17 24.82
N ARG A 340 -5.38 -7.07 25.04
CA ARG A 340 -5.93 -5.71 25.03
C ARG A 340 -5.39 -4.93 23.83
N VAL A 341 -6.15 -3.92 23.40
CA VAL A 341 -5.70 -2.99 22.37
C VAL A 341 -4.50 -2.18 22.89
N PRO A 342 -3.37 -2.13 22.15
CA PRO A 342 -2.20 -1.35 22.54
C PRO A 342 -2.53 0.15 22.70
N SER A 343 -1.72 0.85 23.50
CA SER A 343 -1.81 2.30 23.65
C SER A 343 -1.65 3.00 22.28
N SER A 344 -2.34 4.10 22.07
CA SER A 344 -2.36 4.88 20.82
C SER A 344 -3.03 4.22 19.60
N VAL A 345 -3.73 3.11 19.77
CA VAL A 345 -4.45 2.43 18.69
C VAL A 345 -5.96 2.55 18.94
N SER A 346 -6.69 3.02 17.96
CA SER A 346 -8.15 2.99 17.93
C SER A 346 -8.60 2.59 16.54
N GLY A 347 -9.60 1.70 16.44
CA GLY A 347 -10.00 1.22 15.14
C GLY A 347 -11.25 0.35 15.18
N THR A 348 -11.53 -0.30 14.06
CA THR A 348 -12.66 -1.22 13.91
C THR A 348 -12.13 -2.63 13.63
N VAL A 349 -12.69 -3.61 14.31
CA VAL A 349 -12.38 -5.03 14.06
C VAL A 349 -12.97 -5.43 12.70
N ILE A 350 -12.12 -5.86 11.77
CA ILE A 350 -12.55 -6.27 10.41
C ILE A 350 -12.65 -7.77 10.27
N ASP A 351 -11.77 -8.52 10.94
CA ASP A 351 -11.76 -9.99 10.86
C ASP A 351 -11.20 -10.61 12.14
N VAL A 352 -11.64 -11.81 12.46
CA VAL A 352 -11.14 -12.61 13.56
C VAL A 352 -10.95 -14.05 13.10
N GLN A 353 -9.72 -14.51 13.06
CA GLN A 353 -9.35 -15.85 12.65
C GLN A 353 -8.97 -16.70 13.86
N ILE A 354 -9.52 -17.88 13.96
CA ILE A 354 -9.30 -18.82 15.06
C ILE A 354 -8.69 -20.09 14.47
N PHE A 355 -7.50 -20.42 14.93
CA PHE A 355 -6.78 -21.64 14.59
C PHE A 355 -6.76 -22.55 15.80
N THR A 356 -7.32 -23.74 15.67
CA THR A 356 -7.34 -24.75 16.73
C THR A 356 -6.47 -25.93 16.34
N ARG A 357 -5.84 -26.56 17.34
CA ARG A 357 -5.05 -27.79 17.13
C ARG A 357 -5.93 -28.95 16.73
N ASP A 358 -5.37 -29.89 15.95
CA ASP A 358 -6.04 -31.13 15.61
C ASP A 358 -6.44 -31.92 16.86
N GLY A 359 -7.70 -32.36 16.92
CA GLY A 359 -8.25 -33.11 18.04
C GLY A 359 -8.77 -32.29 19.21
N ALA A 360 -8.61 -30.96 19.20
CA ALA A 360 -9.25 -30.08 20.20
C ALA A 360 -10.68 -29.71 19.77
N GLU A 361 -11.57 -29.46 20.73
CA GLU A 361 -12.90 -28.97 20.45
C GLU A 361 -12.84 -27.60 19.75
N LYS A 362 -13.45 -27.53 18.56
CA LYS A 362 -13.53 -26.29 17.80
C LYS A 362 -14.59 -25.37 18.39
N ASN A 363 -14.21 -24.12 18.65
CA ASN A 363 -15.15 -23.08 19.09
C ASN A 363 -16.31 -22.89 18.11
N PRO A 364 -17.51 -22.55 18.55
CA PRO A 364 -18.68 -22.31 17.68
C PRO A 364 -18.39 -21.32 16.58
N ARG A 365 -17.59 -20.29 16.86
CA ARG A 365 -17.20 -19.26 15.89
C ARG A 365 -16.23 -19.79 14.83
N ALA A 366 -15.30 -20.68 15.16
CA ALA A 366 -14.45 -21.35 14.20
C ALA A 366 -15.29 -22.19 13.21
N LYS A 367 -16.29 -22.90 13.70
CA LYS A 367 -17.24 -23.67 12.87
C LYS A 367 -18.05 -22.76 11.94
N SER A 368 -18.48 -21.60 12.44
CA SER A 368 -19.20 -20.58 11.63
C SER A 368 -18.31 -20.04 10.51
N ASN A 369 -17.03 -19.70 10.79
CA ASN A 369 -16.10 -19.24 9.77
C ASN A 369 -15.83 -20.31 8.70
N GLU A 370 -15.66 -21.57 9.11
CA GLU A 370 -15.49 -22.70 8.17
C GLU A 370 -16.75 -22.89 7.29
N SER A 371 -17.93 -22.71 7.84
CA SER A 371 -19.19 -22.80 7.07
C SER A 371 -19.33 -21.67 6.06
N LEU A 372 -18.91 -20.44 6.41
CA LEU A 372 -18.87 -19.30 5.49
C LEU A 372 -17.91 -19.54 4.32
N MET A 373 -16.68 -19.97 4.60
CA MET A 373 -15.70 -20.31 3.55
C MET A 373 -16.23 -21.41 2.62
N THR A 374 -16.89 -22.42 3.17
CA THR A 374 -17.49 -23.50 2.38
C THR A 374 -18.62 -22.99 1.50
N SER A 375 -19.45 -22.06 2.01
CA SER A 375 -20.54 -21.46 1.25
C SER A 375 -20.06 -20.58 0.11
N GLU A 376 -18.99 -19.81 0.32
CA GLU A 376 -18.36 -18.97 -0.73
C GLU A 376 -17.78 -19.84 -1.85
N PHE A 377 -17.06 -20.90 -1.50
CA PHE A 377 -16.51 -21.81 -2.50
C PHE A 377 -17.64 -22.56 -3.26
N SER A 378 -18.76 -22.90 -2.59
CA SER A 378 -19.90 -23.51 -3.28
C SER A 378 -20.53 -22.57 -4.30
N LYS A 379 -20.65 -21.26 -3.98
CA LYS A 379 -21.15 -20.24 -4.93
C LYS A 379 -20.30 -20.15 -6.19
N ASP A 380 -18.96 -20.24 -6.05
CA ASP A 380 -18.06 -20.22 -7.20
C ASP A 380 -18.29 -21.43 -8.11
N LEU A 381 -18.45 -22.63 -7.53
CA LEU A 381 -18.73 -23.84 -8.28
C LEU A 381 -20.14 -23.82 -8.92
N ASP A 382 -21.14 -23.26 -8.23
CA ASP A 382 -22.49 -23.12 -8.76
C ASP A 382 -22.54 -22.16 -9.95
N ASP A 383 -21.81 -21.04 -9.90
CA ASP A 383 -21.68 -20.11 -11.01
C ASP A 383 -20.91 -20.72 -12.19
N GLU A 384 -19.82 -21.48 -11.94
CA GLU A 384 -19.12 -22.24 -12.97
C GLU A 384 -20.09 -23.21 -13.69
N MET A 385 -20.85 -23.98 -12.91
CA MET A 385 -21.86 -24.90 -13.45
C MET A 385 -22.96 -24.19 -14.22
N ARG A 386 -23.49 -23.09 -13.71
CA ARG A 386 -24.54 -22.29 -14.36
C ARG A 386 -24.09 -21.79 -15.73
N ILE A 387 -22.90 -21.21 -15.82
CA ILE A 387 -22.37 -20.63 -17.06
C ILE A 387 -22.08 -21.72 -18.09
N VAL A 388 -21.43 -22.82 -17.66
CA VAL A 388 -21.16 -23.97 -18.54
C VAL A 388 -22.48 -24.58 -19.04
N THR A 389 -23.45 -24.82 -18.16
CA THR A 389 -24.76 -25.35 -18.50
C THR A 389 -25.48 -24.49 -19.52
N ASN A 390 -25.54 -23.15 -19.29
CA ASN A 390 -26.17 -22.20 -20.21
C ASN A 390 -25.47 -22.16 -21.57
N SER A 391 -24.14 -22.28 -21.57
CA SER A 391 -23.37 -22.30 -22.82
C SER A 391 -23.56 -23.57 -23.61
N LEU A 392 -23.50 -24.74 -22.96
CA LEU A 392 -23.79 -26.03 -23.60
C LEU A 392 -25.23 -26.05 -24.16
N LYS A 393 -26.19 -25.51 -23.39
CA LYS A 393 -27.57 -25.33 -23.84
C LYS A 393 -27.68 -24.43 -25.07
N SER A 394 -26.99 -23.28 -25.09
CA SER A 394 -27.00 -22.35 -26.22
C SER A 394 -26.41 -22.97 -27.50
N THR A 395 -25.34 -23.75 -27.36
CA THR A 395 -24.70 -24.49 -28.47
C THR A 395 -25.67 -25.54 -29.04
N LEU A 396 -26.36 -26.28 -28.15
CA LEU A 396 -27.34 -27.24 -28.55
C LEU A 396 -28.57 -26.62 -29.25
N ILE A 397 -29.05 -25.50 -28.73
CA ILE A 397 -30.15 -24.74 -29.34
C ILE A 397 -29.76 -24.21 -30.73
N GLN A 398 -28.53 -23.72 -30.89
CA GLN A 398 -28.03 -23.24 -32.19
C GLN A 398 -27.94 -24.38 -33.19
N ALA A 399 -27.48 -25.57 -32.78
CA ALA A 399 -27.43 -26.74 -33.61
C ALA A 399 -28.84 -27.22 -34.02
N LEU A 400 -29.79 -27.18 -33.09
CA LEU A 400 -31.21 -27.50 -33.35
C LEU A 400 -31.88 -26.51 -34.32
N LYS A 401 -31.49 -25.20 -34.21
CA LYS A 401 -31.96 -24.15 -35.15
C LYS A 401 -31.41 -24.36 -36.57
N LYS A 402 -30.12 -24.62 -36.71
CA LYS A 402 -29.47 -24.83 -38.04
C LYS A 402 -30.10 -25.97 -38.83
N GLU A 403 -30.59 -26.98 -38.13
CA GLU A 403 -31.23 -28.17 -38.76
C GLU A 403 -32.77 -28.02 -38.88
N ASN A 404 -33.33 -26.83 -38.70
CA ASN A 404 -34.77 -26.53 -38.78
C ASN A 404 -35.68 -27.44 -37.92
N LEU A 405 -35.13 -27.98 -36.84
CA LEU A 405 -35.87 -28.85 -35.90
C LEU A 405 -36.68 -28.09 -34.88
N ILE A 406 -36.40 -26.78 -34.73
CA ILE A 406 -37.15 -25.84 -33.92
C ILE A 406 -37.65 -24.73 -34.84
N THR A 407 -38.97 -24.61 -34.99
CA THR A 407 -39.62 -23.55 -35.74
C THR A 407 -40.50 -22.72 -34.81
N THR A 408 -40.69 -21.42 -35.12
CA THR A 408 -41.51 -20.49 -34.35
C THR A 408 -42.99 -20.88 -34.32
N LYS A 409 -43.43 -21.89 -35.08
CA LYS A 409 -44.81 -22.37 -35.19
C LYS A 409 -44.97 -23.89 -35.05
N GLY A 410 -43.90 -24.64 -34.57
CA GLY A 410 -43.97 -26.09 -34.42
C GLY A 410 -44.39 -26.56 -33.01
N LYS A 411 -44.45 -27.89 -32.79
CA LYS A 411 -44.79 -28.53 -31.51
C LYS A 411 -43.81 -28.17 -30.36
N ILE A 412 -42.60 -27.70 -30.67
CA ILE A 412 -41.60 -27.25 -29.69
C ILE A 412 -41.23 -25.83 -30.08
N THR A 413 -41.68 -24.85 -29.30
CA THR A 413 -41.32 -23.42 -29.49
C THR A 413 -39.95 -23.12 -28.88
N LEU A 414 -39.30 -22.11 -29.41
CA LEU A 414 -37.96 -21.67 -28.98
C LEU A 414 -37.97 -21.23 -27.52
N ASP A 415 -39.08 -20.59 -27.09
CA ASP A 415 -39.24 -20.11 -25.72
C ASP A 415 -39.39 -21.29 -24.73
N ALA A 416 -40.12 -22.34 -25.13
CA ALA A 416 -40.23 -23.55 -24.31
C ALA A 416 -38.90 -24.27 -24.12
N VAL A 417 -38.03 -24.33 -25.15
CA VAL A 417 -36.67 -24.93 -25.03
C VAL A 417 -35.72 -24.05 -24.20
N ASN A 418 -35.90 -22.72 -24.25
CA ASN A 418 -35.15 -21.80 -23.40
C ASN A 418 -35.48 -21.91 -21.90
N GLU A 419 -36.69 -22.30 -21.58
CA GLU A 419 -37.17 -22.51 -20.19
C GLU A 419 -36.83 -23.91 -19.63
N MET A 420 -36.59 -24.91 -20.49
CA MET A 420 -36.27 -26.27 -20.07
C MET A 420 -34.84 -26.39 -19.50
N ASP A 421 -34.64 -27.24 -18.51
CA ASP A 421 -33.33 -27.61 -18.02
C ASP A 421 -32.50 -28.36 -19.09
N LEU A 422 -31.17 -28.30 -19.01
CA LEU A 422 -30.25 -28.96 -19.94
C LEU A 422 -30.53 -30.45 -20.02
N ASP A 423 -30.82 -31.11 -18.91
CA ASP A 423 -31.17 -32.54 -18.86
C ASP A 423 -32.44 -32.87 -19.62
N ALA A 424 -33.43 -31.99 -19.63
CA ALA A 424 -34.65 -32.13 -20.41
C ALA A 424 -34.38 -31.97 -21.92
N VAL A 425 -33.55 -30.97 -22.28
CA VAL A 425 -33.16 -30.73 -23.67
C VAL A 425 -32.32 -31.88 -24.24
N LEU A 426 -31.42 -32.49 -23.45
CA LEU A 426 -30.60 -33.62 -23.83
C LEU A 426 -31.45 -34.91 -24.07
N LYS A 427 -32.60 -35.03 -23.41
CA LYS A 427 -33.54 -36.19 -23.59
C LYS A 427 -34.46 -36.06 -24.79
N LEU A 428 -34.44 -34.91 -25.50
CA LEU A 428 -35.23 -34.72 -26.71
C LEU A 428 -34.78 -35.70 -27.82
N LYS A 429 -35.69 -36.55 -28.30
CA LYS A 429 -35.40 -37.49 -29.39
C LYS A 429 -35.34 -36.76 -30.71
N VAL A 430 -34.16 -36.68 -31.31
CA VAL A 430 -33.90 -36.04 -32.58
C VAL A 430 -33.52 -37.13 -33.60
N LYS A 431 -34.10 -37.08 -34.81
CA LYS A 431 -33.82 -38.06 -35.88
C LYS A 431 -32.48 -37.83 -36.62
N ASN A 432 -31.82 -36.69 -36.41
CA ASN A 432 -30.57 -36.37 -37.09
C ASN A 432 -29.36 -36.88 -36.32
N LYS A 433 -28.52 -37.72 -36.98
CA LYS A 433 -27.36 -38.41 -36.40
C LYS A 433 -26.31 -37.38 -35.87
N LYS A 434 -26.07 -36.28 -36.59
CA LYS A 434 -25.12 -35.25 -36.18
C LYS A 434 -25.52 -34.56 -34.86
N VAL A 435 -26.81 -34.28 -34.69
CA VAL A 435 -27.32 -33.65 -33.46
C VAL A 435 -27.31 -34.67 -32.31
N THR A 436 -27.59 -35.94 -32.57
CA THR A 436 -27.54 -36.99 -31.55
C THR A 436 -26.12 -37.25 -31.05
N ASP A 437 -25.12 -37.21 -31.94
CA ASP A 437 -23.71 -37.31 -31.53
C ASP A 437 -23.27 -36.10 -30.74
N LEU A 438 -23.72 -34.90 -31.09
CA LEU A 438 -23.47 -33.66 -30.35
C LEU A 438 -24.16 -33.66 -28.96
N GLN A 439 -25.39 -34.21 -28.86
CA GLN A 439 -26.08 -34.40 -27.58
C GLN A 439 -25.27 -35.36 -26.66
N LYS A 440 -24.71 -36.45 -27.19
CA LYS A 440 -23.87 -37.37 -26.41
C LYS A 440 -22.61 -36.70 -25.93
N ASN A 441 -21.89 -35.97 -26.80
CA ASN A 441 -20.67 -35.26 -26.44
C ASN A 441 -20.92 -34.20 -25.33
N ILE A 442 -22.02 -33.45 -25.46
CA ILE A 442 -22.43 -32.48 -24.44
C ILE A 442 -22.81 -33.16 -23.11
N ALA A 443 -23.52 -34.28 -23.15
CA ALA A 443 -23.85 -35.06 -21.96
C ALA A 443 -22.59 -35.60 -21.25
N ASP A 444 -21.61 -36.09 -22.00
CA ASP A 444 -20.35 -36.59 -21.44
C ASP A 444 -19.50 -35.43 -20.87
N GLN A 445 -19.45 -34.30 -21.54
CA GLN A 445 -18.80 -33.08 -21.01
C GLN A 445 -19.47 -32.60 -19.71
N PHE A 446 -20.78 -32.53 -19.68
CA PHE A 446 -21.52 -32.13 -18.48
C PHE A 446 -21.29 -33.06 -17.30
N LYS A 447 -21.30 -34.37 -17.51
CA LYS A 447 -20.98 -35.34 -16.45
C LYS A 447 -19.55 -35.18 -15.94
N LYS A 448 -18.60 -34.94 -16.85
CA LYS A 448 -17.20 -34.69 -16.49
C LYS A 448 -17.07 -33.47 -15.59
N TYR A 449 -17.68 -32.35 -15.96
CA TYR A 449 -17.69 -31.12 -15.11
C TYR A 449 -18.36 -31.38 -13.75
N GLN A 450 -19.46 -32.11 -13.70
CA GLN A 450 -20.09 -32.48 -12.42
C GLN A 450 -19.16 -33.31 -11.51
N SER A 451 -18.42 -34.27 -12.06
CA SER A 451 -17.47 -35.07 -11.28
C SER A 451 -16.29 -34.23 -10.79
N GLU A 452 -15.73 -33.40 -11.66
CA GLU A 452 -14.64 -32.49 -11.30
C GLU A 452 -15.02 -31.49 -10.19
N ASN A 453 -16.25 -30.95 -10.23
CA ASN A 453 -16.72 -30.04 -9.20
C ASN A 453 -16.96 -30.74 -7.86
N LYS A 454 -17.48 -31.98 -7.88
CA LYS A 454 -17.61 -32.77 -6.65
C LYS A 454 -16.23 -33.10 -6.04
N GLU A 455 -15.24 -33.43 -6.88
CA GLU A 455 -13.87 -33.67 -6.43
C GLU A 455 -13.24 -32.40 -5.85
N LYS A 456 -13.36 -31.23 -6.52
CA LYS A 456 -12.90 -29.93 -6.03
C LYS A 456 -13.49 -29.63 -4.64
N MET A 457 -14.81 -29.81 -4.48
CA MET A 457 -15.50 -29.60 -3.19
C MET A 457 -15.02 -30.57 -2.10
N ALA A 458 -14.82 -31.83 -2.42
CA ALA A 458 -14.33 -32.85 -1.47
C ALA A 458 -12.91 -32.51 -0.99
N ILE A 459 -12.03 -32.13 -1.91
CA ILE A 459 -10.66 -31.71 -1.59
C ILE A 459 -10.67 -30.46 -0.70
N PHE A 460 -11.53 -29.49 -1.01
CA PHE A 460 -11.65 -28.26 -0.24
C PHE A 460 -12.15 -28.51 1.19
N LYS A 461 -13.22 -29.32 1.35
CA LYS A 461 -13.72 -29.73 2.67
C LYS A 461 -12.65 -30.46 3.48
N LYS A 462 -11.96 -31.43 2.88
CA LYS A 462 -10.86 -32.16 3.54
C LYS A 462 -9.72 -31.23 4.00
N LYS A 463 -9.44 -30.16 3.23
CA LYS A 463 -8.42 -29.16 3.59
C LYS A 463 -8.87 -28.31 4.78
N ILE A 464 -10.15 -27.99 4.91
CA ILE A 464 -10.71 -27.21 6.03
C ILE A 464 -10.84 -28.07 7.30
N GLU A 465 -11.28 -29.34 7.14
CA GLU A 465 -11.46 -30.27 8.25
C GLU A 465 -10.12 -30.69 8.87
N GLY A 466 -9.05 -30.78 8.08
CA GLY A 466 -7.70 -30.96 8.58
C GLY A 466 -7.33 -29.77 9.45
N GLY A 467 -7.08 -29.99 10.75
CA GLY A 467 -6.70 -28.92 11.68
C GLY A 467 -5.35 -28.30 11.32
N ASN A 468 -4.98 -27.27 12.06
CA ASN A 468 -3.73 -26.58 11.86
C ASN A 468 -2.59 -27.23 12.65
N ASP A 469 -1.45 -27.38 12.01
CA ASP A 469 -0.22 -27.89 12.62
C ASP A 469 0.39 -26.77 13.50
N LEU A 470 -0.08 -26.67 14.75
CA LEU A 470 0.37 -25.69 15.72
C LEU A 470 1.58 -26.20 16.51
N ALA A 471 2.42 -25.28 16.99
CA ALA A 471 3.59 -25.61 17.80
C ALA A 471 3.22 -26.46 19.03
N PRO A 472 4.09 -27.37 19.50
CA PRO A 472 3.83 -28.17 20.69
C PRO A 472 3.46 -27.29 21.91
N GLY A 473 2.40 -27.68 22.64
CA GLY A 473 1.91 -26.95 23.81
C GLY A 473 0.98 -25.77 23.52
N VAL A 474 0.72 -25.45 22.23
CA VAL A 474 -0.27 -24.44 21.83
C VAL A 474 -1.61 -25.13 21.57
N LEU A 475 -2.67 -24.66 22.21
CA LEU A 475 -4.04 -25.17 22.06
C LEU A 475 -4.77 -24.44 20.93
N SER A 476 -4.75 -23.12 20.96
CA SER A 476 -5.35 -22.29 19.92
C SER A 476 -4.58 -20.98 19.71
N VAL A 477 -4.74 -20.42 18.52
CA VAL A 477 -4.20 -19.11 18.14
C VAL A 477 -5.35 -18.27 17.59
N ILE A 478 -5.62 -17.14 18.22
CA ILE A 478 -6.63 -16.19 17.77
C ILE A 478 -5.91 -14.97 17.22
N LYS A 479 -6.21 -14.63 15.97
CA LYS A 479 -5.72 -13.43 15.31
C LYS A 479 -6.88 -12.46 15.10
N VAL A 480 -6.73 -11.28 15.67
CA VAL A 480 -7.70 -10.17 15.53
C VAL A 480 -7.09 -9.12 14.61
N TYR A 481 -7.82 -8.75 13.55
CA TYR A 481 -7.40 -7.74 12.61
C TYR A 481 -8.17 -6.45 12.86
N LEU A 482 -7.41 -5.37 13.15
CA LEU A 482 -7.96 -4.03 13.38
C LEU A 482 -7.65 -3.14 12.19
N ALA A 483 -8.70 -2.52 11.62
CA ALA A 483 -8.53 -1.45 10.64
C ALA A 483 -8.50 -0.11 11.34
N VAL A 484 -7.41 0.63 11.12
CA VAL A 484 -7.21 1.97 11.66
C VAL A 484 -7.18 2.96 10.50
N LYS A 485 -8.13 3.90 10.46
CA LYS A 485 -8.14 4.99 9.49
C LYS A 485 -7.26 6.11 10.01
N ARG A 486 -6.15 6.41 9.31
CA ARG A 486 -5.20 7.45 9.68
C ARG A 486 -5.29 8.62 8.72
N LYS A 487 -5.87 9.71 9.19
CA LYS A 487 -5.83 11.00 8.51
C LYS A 487 -4.44 11.60 8.63
N ILE A 488 -4.15 12.55 7.77
CA ILE A 488 -2.89 13.29 7.87
C ILE A 488 -2.94 14.23 9.07
N GLN A 489 -1.82 14.35 9.78
CA GLN A 489 -1.71 15.20 10.97
C GLN A 489 -0.34 15.85 11.06
N ALA A 490 -0.20 16.87 11.91
CA ALA A 490 1.08 17.49 12.19
C ALA A 490 2.09 16.47 12.72
N GLY A 491 3.33 16.52 12.21
CA GLY A 491 4.37 15.54 12.52
C GLY A 491 4.48 14.39 11.53
N ASP A 492 3.50 14.17 10.65
CA ASP A 492 3.59 13.17 9.57
C ASP A 492 4.59 13.63 8.51
N LYS A 493 5.25 12.67 7.88
CA LYS A 493 6.26 12.92 6.85
C LYS A 493 5.68 12.83 5.45
N LEU A 494 5.82 13.91 4.71
CA LEU A 494 5.50 13.98 3.29
C LEU A 494 6.77 14.09 2.44
N ALA A 495 6.69 13.68 1.19
CA ALA A 495 7.75 13.84 0.23
C ALA A 495 7.21 13.97 -1.19
N GLY A 496 7.96 14.64 -2.07
CA GLY A 496 7.80 14.50 -3.51
C GLY A 496 8.70 13.41 -4.07
N ARG A 497 8.75 13.28 -5.40
CA ARG A 497 9.60 12.30 -6.10
C ARG A 497 11.05 12.78 -6.30
N HIS A 498 11.35 14.04 -6.01
CA HIS A 498 12.64 14.69 -6.27
C HIS A 498 13.57 14.79 -5.05
N GLY A 499 13.35 13.96 -4.04
CA GLY A 499 14.13 14.01 -2.82
C GLY A 499 13.75 15.17 -1.87
N ASN A 500 12.69 15.89 -2.15
CA ASN A 500 12.12 16.92 -1.31
C ASN A 500 11.25 16.28 -0.23
N LYS A 501 11.83 16.03 0.92
CA LYS A 501 11.15 15.48 2.11
C LYS A 501 10.87 16.59 3.11
N GLY A 502 9.76 16.48 3.81
CA GLY A 502 9.46 17.40 4.90
C GLY A 502 8.49 16.79 5.91
N VAL A 503 8.38 17.46 7.04
CA VAL A 503 7.45 17.13 8.12
C VAL A 503 6.37 18.19 8.19
N ILE A 504 5.13 17.81 8.37
CA ILE A 504 4.02 18.74 8.51
C ILE A 504 4.18 19.49 9.84
N SER A 505 4.31 20.81 9.74
CA SER A 505 4.39 21.69 10.91
C SER A 505 3.02 22.00 11.49
N SER A 506 2.08 22.35 10.62
CA SER A 506 0.72 22.72 11.01
C SER A 506 -0.27 22.43 9.88
N ILE A 507 -1.53 22.25 10.26
CA ILE A 507 -2.67 22.17 9.35
C ILE A 507 -3.47 23.45 9.58
N ILE A 508 -3.65 24.23 8.53
CA ILE A 508 -4.26 25.55 8.58
C ILE A 508 -5.67 25.50 7.98
N PRO A 509 -6.67 26.18 8.56
CA PRO A 509 -7.99 26.33 7.97
C PRO A 509 -7.93 26.83 6.53
N VAL A 510 -8.90 26.45 5.73
CA VAL A 510 -8.93 26.78 4.28
C VAL A 510 -8.97 28.29 4.07
N GLU A 511 -9.67 29.01 4.93
CA GLU A 511 -9.87 30.45 4.88
C GLU A 511 -8.56 31.22 5.09
N ASP A 512 -7.63 30.68 5.86
CA ASP A 512 -6.35 31.32 6.20
C ASP A 512 -5.25 31.01 5.17
N MET A 513 -5.50 30.07 4.24
CA MET A 513 -4.54 29.70 3.23
C MET A 513 -4.42 30.77 2.12
N PRO A 514 -3.23 30.93 1.51
CA PRO A 514 -3.08 31.76 0.33
C PRO A 514 -4.01 31.31 -0.80
N TYR A 515 -4.64 32.24 -1.48
CA TYR A 515 -5.55 31.97 -2.60
C TYR A 515 -5.25 32.88 -3.79
N ASP A 516 -5.68 32.45 -4.97
CA ASP A 516 -5.51 33.19 -6.22
C ASP A 516 -6.66 34.18 -6.50
N GLU A 517 -6.59 34.92 -7.61
CA GLU A 517 -7.63 35.85 -8.04
C GLU A 517 -9.00 35.21 -8.26
N LYS A 518 -9.05 33.90 -8.52
CA LYS A 518 -10.29 33.15 -8.69
C LYS A 518 -10.89 32.66 -7.36
N GLY A 519 -10.19 32.89 -6.25
CA GLY A 519 -10.58 32.43 -4.91
C GLY A 519 -10.21 30.98 -4.62
N GLU A 520 -9.37 30.34 -5.44
CA GLU A 520 -8.93 28.98 -5.21
C GLU A 520 -7.73 28.93 -4.24
N PRO A 521 -7.85 28.30 -3.06
CA PRO A 521 -6.77 28.17 -2.10
C PRO A 521 -5.71 27.17 -2.56
N VAL A 522 -4.48 27.31 -2.07
CA VAL A 522 -3.42 26.33 -2.23
C VAL A 522 -3.56 25.19 -1.21
N ASP A 523 -3.14 23.99 -1.57
CA ASP A 523 -3.19 22.81 -0.69
C ASP A 523 -1.97 22.74 0.24
N ILE A 524 -0.80 23.09 -0.30
CA ILE A 524 0.49 22.94 0.38
C ILE A 524 1.35 24.17 0.09
N VAL A 525 2.06 24.65 1.12
CA VAL A 525 3.05 25.72 0.97
C VAL A 525 4.43 25.17 1.31
N LEU A 526 5.35 25.28 0.36
CA LEU A 526 6.73 24.83 0.47
C LEU A 526 7.70 26.01 0.53
N ASN A 527 8.82 25.83 1.24
CA ASN A 527 9.88 26.82 1.31
C ASN A 527 10.72 26.83 0.01
N PRO A 528 10.82 27.96 -0.70
CA PRO A 528 11.61 28.06 -1.92
C PRO A 528 13.12 27.91 -1.67
N LEU A 529 13.63 28.20 -0.48
CA LEU A 529 15.06 28.07 -0.12
C LEU A 529 15.57 26.62 -0.19
N GLY A 530 14.65 25.65 -0.09
CA GLY A 530 14.99 24.23 -0.22
C GLY A 530 15.36 23.79 -1.64
N VAL A 531 15.09 24.59 -2.68
CA VAL A 531 15.34 24.21 -4.08
C VAL A 531 16.79 24.49 -4.50
N PRO A 532 17.32 25.72 -4.41
CA PRO A 532 18.65 26.03 -4.92
C PRO A 532 19.77 25.31 -4.17
N SER A 533 19.66 25.17 -2.85
CA SER A 533 20.65 24.50 -2.03
C SER A 533 20.76 22.99 -2.32
N ARG A 534 19.70 22.36 -2.81
CA ARG A 534 19.61 20.92 -3.04
C ARG A 534 19.68 20.53 -4.51
N MET A 535 19.65 21.50 -5.41
CA MET A 535 19.80 21.31 -6.85
C MET A 535 18.80 20.30 -7.47
N ASN A 536 17.61 20.17 -6.89
CA ASN A 536 16.54 19.31 -7.40
C ASN A 536 15.52 20.14 -8.18
N VAL A 537 15.96 20.75 -9.28
CA VAL A 537 15.17 21.64 -10.13
C VAL A 537 13.99 20.92 -10.81
N GLY A 538 14.10 19.61 -11.00
CA GLY A 538 13.04 18.80 -11.60
C GLY A 538 11.68 18.96 -10.93
N GLN A 539 11.61 19.27 -9.62
CA GLN A 539 10.37 19.55 -8.92
C GLN A 539 9.64 20.80 -9.44
N ILE A 540 10.37 21.81 -9.85
CA ILE A 540 9.79 23.05 -10.40
C ILE A 540 9.23 22.78 -11.80
N LEU A 541 9.98 22.04 -12.64
CA LEU A 541 9.52 21.63 -13.97
C LEU A 541 8.26 20.75 -13.89
N GLU A 542 8.23 19.81 -12.94
CA GLU A 542 7.04 19.00 -12.64
C GLU A 542 5.86 19.88 -12.25
N THR A 543 6.07 20.86 -11.38
CA THR A 543 5.02 21.76 -10.92
C THR A 543 4.41 22.57 -12.05
N HIS A 544 5.24 23.10 -12.96
CA HIS A 544 4.77 23.85 -14.14
C HIS A 544 4.01 22.96 -15.13
N LEU A 545 4.54 21.77 -15.42
CA LEU A 545 3.87 20.84 -16.34
C LEU A 545 2.57 20.31 -15.72
N GLY A 546 2.54 20.07 -14.40
CA GLY A 546 1.33 19.70 -13.66
C GLY A 546 0.26 20.82 -13.71
N LEU A 547 0.68 22.08 -13.67
CA LEU A 547 -0.21 23.22 -13.84
C LEU A 547 -0.83 23.24 -15.25
N ALA A 548 -0.02 23.03 -16.29
CA ALA A 548 -0.51 22.92 -17.67
C ALA A 548 -1.48 21.75 -17.83
N ALA A 549 -1.15 20.59 -17.27
CA ALA A 549 -1.98 19.40 -17.29
C ALA A 549 -3.36 19.61 -16.67
N LYS A 550 -3.41 20.26 -15.51
CA LYS A 550 -4.67 20.60 -14.82
C LYS A 550 -5.47 21.65 -15.57
N GLY A 551 -4.79 22.68 -16.09
CA GLY A 551 -5.44 23.74 -16.89
C GLY A 551 -6.10 23.20 -18.17
N LEU A 552 -5.45 22.27 -18.86
CA LEU A 552 -6.05 21.60 -20.02
C LEU A 552 -7.27 20.74 -19.63
N GLY A 553 -7.21 20.05 -18.50
CA GLY A 553 -8.37 19.32 -17.97
C GLY A 553 -9.55 20.23 -17.66
N SER A 554 -9.29 21.38 -17.03
CA SER A 554 -10.33 22.40 -16.75
C SER A 554 -10.94 22.97 -18.05
N LYS A 555 -10.13 23.20 -19.07
CA LYS A 555 -10.58 23.64 -20.40
C LYS A 555 -11.51 22.60 -21.05
N ILE A 556 -11.18 21.32 -20.98
CA ILE A 556 -12.02 20.23 -21.45
C ILE A 556 -13.34 20.18 -20.65
N ASP A 557 -13.28 20.33 -19.34
CA ASP A 557 -14.47 20.35 -18.48
C ASP A 557 -15.43 21.51 -18.80
N GLU A 558 -14.89 22.72 -19.02
CA GLU A 558 -15.67 23.89 -19.46
C GLU A 558 -16.35 23.65 -20.80
N MET A 559 -15.63 23.05 -21.76
CA MET A 559 -16.19 22.68 -23.07
C MET A 559 -17.29 21.65 -22.96
N MET A 560 -17.14 20.66 -22.08
CA MET A 560 -18.16 19.64 -21.82
C MET A 560 -19.41 20.23 -21.14
N LYS A 561 -19.22 21.12 -20.14
CA LYS A 561 -20.33 21.81 -19.45
C LYS A 561 -21.09 22.77 -20.35
N SER A 562 -20.40 23.45 -21.27
CA SER A 562 -21.01 24.36 -22.24
C SER A 562 -21.69 23.66 -23.42
N ASN A 563 -21.74 22.33 -23.43
CA ASN A 563 -22.32 21.51 -24.52
C ASN A 563 -21.84 21.92 -25.92
N GLN A 564 -20.55 22.22 -26.06
CA GLN A 564 -19.98 22.54 -27.38
C GLN A 564 -20.07 21.34 -28.30
N LYS A 565 -20.02 21.62 -29.62
CA LYS A 565 -20.05 20.56 -30.65
C LYS A 565 -18.90 19.58 -30.42
N MET A 566 -19.18 18.28 -30.49
CA MET A 566 -18.20 17.22 -30.26
C MET A 566 -16.96 17.34 -31.16
N ASP A 567 -17.12 17.91 -32.35
CA ASP A 567 -16.00 18.19 -33.25
C ASP A 567 -14.99 19.19 -32.69
N SER A 568 -15.45 20.16 -31.86
CA SER A 568 -14.54 21.10 -31.19
C SER A 568 -13.74 20.42 -30.10
N VAL A 569 -14.36 19.50 -29.36
CA VAL A 569 -13.68 18.69 -28.32
C VAL A 569 -12.67 17.75 -28.99
N LYS A 570 -13.03 17.08 -30.07
CA LYS A 570 -12.12 16.24 -30.86
C LYS A 570 -10.90 17.03 -31.36
N LYS A 571 -11.10 18.28 -31.83
CA LYS A 571 -10.00 19.12 -32.27
C LYS A 571 -9.02 19.43 -31.14
N VAL A 572 -9.51 19.85 -29.97
CA VAL A 572 -8.67 20.14 -28.81
C VAL A 572 -7.92 18.88 -28.35
N LEU A 573 -8.59 17.73 -28.32
CA LEU A 573 -7.94 16.46 -27.99
C LEU A 573 -6.85 16.10 -29.03
N ASN A 574 -7.12 16.24 -30.32
CA ASN A 574 -6.12 16.02 -31.36
C ASN A 574 -4.92 16.94 -31.24
N ASP A 575 -5.14 18.22 -30.92
CA ASP A 575 -4.06 19.16 -30.68
C ASP A 575 -3.21 18.74 -29.48
N ILE A 576 -3.82 18.36 -28.36
CA ILE A 576 -3.14 17.87 -27.15
C ILE A 576 -2.31 16.62 -27.45
N TYR A 577 -2.87 15.62 -28.11
CA TYR A 577 -2.17 14.38 -28.47
C TYR A 577 -1.15 14.56 -29.62
N SER A 578 -1.14 15.71 -30.30
CA SER A 578 -0.12 16.04 -31.31
C SER A 578 1.12 16.71 -30.73
N PHE A 579 1.10 17.14 -29.45
CA PHE A 579 2.25 17.71 -28.77
C PHE A 579 3.27 16.63 -28.41
N GLY A 580 4.03 16.13 -29.37
CA GLY A 580 5.08 15.17 -29.07
C GLY A 580 5.69 14.56 -30.33
N PRO A 581 6.90 13.97 -30.23
CA PRO A 581 7.58 13.34 -31.36
C PRO A 581 7.08 11.92 -31.68
N HIS A 582 6.23 11.33 -30.81
CA HIS A 582 5.76 9.95 -30.92
C HIS A 582 4.54 9.79 -31.85
N GLU A 583 4.22 8.53 -32.20
CA GLU A 583 3.10 8.18 -33.07
C GLU A 583 1.81 8.86 -32.59
N LYS A 584 1.14 9.52 -33.54
CA LYS A 584 -0.10 10.25 -33.28
C LYS A 584 -1.24 9.24 -33.15
N ASP A 585 -1.86 9.17 -31.98
CA ASP A 585 -3.12 8.46 -31.85
C ASP A 585 -4.20 9.20 -32.64
N ASP A 586 -4.83 8.51 -33.59
CA ASP A 586 -5.86 9.10 -34.42
C ASP A 586 -7.21 9.15 -33.71
N ILE A 587 -7.45 10.22 -32.96
CA ILE A 587 -8.70 10.47 -32.22
C ILE A 587 -9.89 10.63 -33.18
N ASN A 588 -9.64 10.99 -34.46
CA ASN A 588 -10.70 11.12 -35.44
C ASN A 588 -11.36 9.77 -35.79
N SER A 589 -10.66 8.66 -35.56
CA SER A 589 -11.20 7.31 -35.76
C SER A 589 -12.19 6.86 -34.65
N LEU A 590 -12.21 7.55 -33.51
CA LEU A 590 -13.05 7.21 -32.38
C LEU A 590 -14.52 7.67 -32.58
N LYS A 591 -15.44 6.85 -32.07
CA LYS A 591 -16.87 7.20 -32.05
C LYS A 591 -17.14 8.31 -31.02
N ASP A 592 -18.19 9.09 -31.22
CA ASP A 592 -18.54 10.21 -30.33
C ASP A 592 -18.76 9.78 -28.88
N GLN A 593 -19.25 8.57 -28.65
CA GLN A 593 -19.42 8.03 -27.30
C GLN A 593 -18.06 7.72 -26.64
N GLU A 594 -17.11 7.16 -27.39
CA GLU A 594 -15.74 6.87 -26.92
C GLU A 594 -14.98 8.18 -26.64
N VAL A 595 -15.18 9.20 -27.47
CA VAL A 595 -14.60 10.54 -27.26
C VAL A 595 -15.18 11.19 -25.99
N LYS A 596 -16.48 11.01 -25.75
CA LYS A 596 -17.13 11.52 -24.53
C LYS A 596 -16.57 10.85 -23.28
N GLU A 597 -16.42 9.53 -23.29
CA GLU A 597 -15.80 8.77 -22.17
C GLU A 597 -14.34 9.19 -21.95
N LEU A 598 -13.58 9.39 -23.02
CA LEU A 598 -12.21 9.91 -22.95
C LEU A 598 -12.18 11.31 -22.32
N ALA A 599 -13.04 12.22 -22.79
CA ALA A 599 -13.13 13.58 -22.27
C ALA A 599 -13.55 13.61 -20.79
N GLU A 600 -14.48 12.74 -20.37
CA GLU A 600 -14.87 12.58 -18.96
C GLU A 600 -13.70 12.14 -18.08
N ASN A 601 -12.84 11.22 -18.55
CA ASN A 601 -11.65 10.76 -17.84
C ASN A 601 -10.55 11.84 -17.75
N LEU A 602 -10.51 12.79 -18.68
CA LEU A 602 -9.51 13.86 -18.73
C LEU A 602 -9.93 15.15 -18.01
N ARG A 603 -11.15 15.25 -17.50
CA ARG A 603 -11.69 16.44 -16.81
C ARG A 603 -10.87 16.86 -15.60
N GLU A 604 -10.33 15.90 -14.85
CA GLU A 604 -9.51 16.18 -13.66
C GLU A 604 -8.08 16.58 -13.98
N GLY A 605 -7.65 16.41 -15.21
CA GLY A 605 -6.33 16.76 -15.71
C GLY A 605 -5.86 15.80 -16.80
N VAL A 606 -5.06 16.30 -17.72
CA VAL A 606 -4.48 15.52 -18.82
C VAL A 606 -3.13 14.93 -18.35
N PRO A 607 -2.97 13.61 -18.19
CA PRO A 607 -1.70 13.04 -17.80
C PRO A 607 -0.66 13.13 -18.93
N PHE A 608 0.52 13.66 -18.62
CA PHE A 608 1.67 13.72 -19.52
C PHE A 608 2.75 12.72 -19.13
N ALA A 609 3.31 12.04 -20.13
CA ALA A 609 4.46 11.20 -19.96
C ALA A 609 5.74 11.94 -20.35
N THR A 610 6.66 12.09 -19.41
CA THR A 610 8.01 12.64 -19.62
C THR A 610 9.05 11.56 -19.33
N PRO A 611 9.46 10.76 -20.34
CA PRO A 611 10.44 9.71 -20.13
C PRO A 611 11.76 10.28 -19.63
N VAL A 612 12.45 9.52 -18.80
CA VAL A 612 13.77 9.91 -18.30
C VAL A 612 14.76 10.02 -19.45
N PHE A 613 15.56 11.09 -19.49
CA PHE A 613 16.50 11.49 -20.53
C PHE A 613 15.86 11.84 -21.90
N ASP A 614 14.54 11.88 -21.98
CA ASP A 614 13.79 12.30 -23.17
C ASP A 614 12.53 13.05 -22.70
N GLY A 615 12.69 13.93 -21.73
CA GLY A 615 11.62 14.69 -21.11
C GLY A 615 11.26 15.96 -21.88
N ALA A 616 10.16 16.60 -21.46
CA ALA A 616 9.70 17.85 -22.03
C ALA A 616 10.70 18.98 -21.77
N ASN A 617 11.00 19.76 -22.81
CA ASN A 617 11.86 20.94 -22.72
C ASN A 617 11.07 22.15 -22.18
N GLU A 618 11.79 23.14 -21.62
CA GLU A 618 11.19 24.37 -21.10
C GLU A 618 10.29 25.09 -22.12
N HIS A 619 10.68 25.11 -23.39
CA HIS A 619 9.90 25.73 -24.47
C HIS A 619 8.54 25.00 -24.66
N GLN A 620 8.53 23.69 -24.65
CA GLN A 620 7.31 22.89 -24.77
C GLN A 620 6.37 23.10 -23.58
N ILE A 621 6.92 23.19 -22.37
CA ILE A 621 6.12 23.47 -21.16
C ILE A 621 5.46 24.88 -21.26
N LYS A 622 6.21 25.90 -21.72
CA LYS A 622 5.66 27.24 -21.94
C LYS A 622 4.58 27.27 -23.02
N GLU A 623 4.75 26.52 -24.10
CA GLU A 623 3.72 26.38 -25.13
C GLU A 623 2.44 25.71 -24.60
N LEU A 624 2.57 24.65 -23.79
CA LEU A 624 1.43 23.99 -23.16
C LEU A 624 0.71 24.92 -22.16
N LEU A 625 1.44 25.73 -21.39
CA LEU A 625 0.85 26.71 -20.49
C LEU A 625 0.04 27.76 -21.28
N LYS A 626 0.59 28.27 -22.39
CA LYS A 626 -0.14 29.19 -23.27
C LYS A 626 -1.39 28.56 -23.89
N TYR A 627 -1.29 27.29 -24.29
CA TYR A 627 -2.43 26.55 -24.87
C TYR A 627 -3.55 26.32 -23.83
N ALA A 628 -3.16 26.21 -22.55
CA ALA A 628 -4.08 26.11 -21.40
C ALA A 628 -4.62 27.47 -20.91
N ASP A 629 -4.31 28.59 -21.62
CA ASP A 629 -4.68 29.95 -21.23
C ASP A 629 -4.14 30.38 -19.86
N LEU A 630 -2.94 29.91 -19.51
CA LEU A 630 -2.24 30.19 -18.25
C LEU A 630 -0.98 31.05 -18.47
N PRO A 631 -0.51 31.77 -17.43
CA PRO A 631 0.73 32.54 -17.51
C PRO A 631 1.92 31.62 -17.87
N ASP A 632 2.73 32.05 -18.85
CA ASP A 632 3.90 31.27 -19.29
C ASP A 632 5.03 31.18 -18.26
N SER A 633 5.04 32.11 -17.29
CA SER A 633 5.93 32.11 -16.15
C SER A 633 5.54 31.10 -15.04
N GLY A 634 4.28 30.59 -15.05
CA GLY A 634 3.74 29.76 -13.98
C GLY A 634 3.62 30.48 -12.63
N GLN A 635 3.66 31.82 -12.65
CA GLN A 635 3.55 32.66 -11.44
C GLN A 635 2.18 33.33 -11.39
N PHE A 636 1.61 33.31 -10.18
CA PHE A 636 0.30 33.91 -9.90
C PHE A 636 0.41 34.96 -8.82
N GLU A 637 -0.50 35.93 -8.89
CA GLU A 637 -0.73 36.85 -7.80
C GLU A 637 -1.56 36.17 -6.73
N LEU A 638 -1.01 36.03 -5.54
CA LEU A 638 -1.70 35.38 -4.42
C LEU A 638 -2.07 36.45 -3.38
N TYR A 639 -3.12 36.16 -2.64
CA TYR A 639 -3.65 36.94 -1.52
C TYR A 639 -3.51 36.15 -0.23
N ASP A 640 -3.17 36.78 0.87
CA ASP A 640 -3.13 36.14 2.19
C ASP A 640 -4.56 35.98 2.73
N GLY A 641 -4.95 34.74 3.03
CA GLY A 641 -6.29 34.41 3.54
C GLY A 641 -6.65 35.13 4.84
N ARG A 642 -5.66 35.45 5.68
CA ARG A 642 -5.88 36.10 6.99
C ARG A 642 -6.03 37.60 6.89
N THR A 643 -5.28 38.26 6.02
CA THR A 643 -5.30 39.77 5.89
C THR A 643 -6.10 40.22 4.69
N GLY A 644 -6.27 39.38 3.68
CA GLY A 644 -6.87 39.72 2.39
C GLY A 644 -5.94 40.60 1.53
N GLU A 645 -4.71 40.83 1.96
CA GLU A 645 -3.74 41.63 1.23
C GLU A 645 -3.01 40.78 0.19
N LYS A 646 -2.67 41.44 -0.93
CA LYS A 646 -1.89 40.83 -2.00
C LYS A 646 -0.42 40.71 -1.57
N PHE A 647 0.23 39.60 -1.89
CA PHE A 647 1.68 39.46 -1.69
C PHE A 647 2.47 40.37 -2.64
N ASP A 648 3.60 40.89 -2.18
CA ASP A 648 4.45 41.86 -2.91
C ASP A 648 4.98 41.33 -4.23
N ARG A 649 5.15 40.00 -4.36
CA ARG A 649 5.71 39.36 -5.55
C ARG A 649 4.81 38.21 -6.01
N PRO A 650 4.72 38.01 -7.34
CA PRO A 650 4.04 36.82 -7.85
C PRO A 650 4.74 35.55 -7.39
N VAL A 651 3.94 34.52 -7.08
CA VAL A 651 4.37 33.25 -6.49
C VAL A 651 4.23 32.14 -7.53
N THR A 652 5.21 31.24 -7.58
CA THR A 652 5.13 30.03 -8.39
C THR A 652 4.11 29.07 -7.78
N VAL A 653 3.03 28.81 -8.51
CA VAL A 653 1.96 27.89 -8.12
C VAL A 653 1.78 26.84 -9.19
N GLY A 654 1.55 25.62 -8.80
CA GLY A 654 1.25 24.54 -9.75
C GLY A 654 0.86 23.25 -9.05
N TYR A 655 0.90 22.15 -9.79
CA TYR A 655 0.54 20.83 -9.25
C TYR A 655 1.76 19.92 -9.23
N MET A 656 2.06 19.37 -8.06
CA MET A 656 3.11 18.38 -7.86
C MET A 656 2.55 17.15 -7.17
N TYR A 657 3.14 16.00 -7.48
CA TYR A 657 2.74 14.72 -6.92
C TYR A 657 3.39 14.50 -5.56
N MET A 658 2.58 14.44 -4.50
CA MET A 658 3.01 14.31 -3.12
C MET A 658 2.71 12.92 -2.58
N LEU A 659 3.67 12.36 -1.84
CA LEU A 659 3.63 11.03 -1.24
C LEU A 659 3.54 11.15 0.28
N LYS A 660 2.67 10.35 0.90
CA LYS A 660 2.67 10.11 2.34
C LYS A 660 3.61 8.95 2.64
N LEU A 661 4.60 9.17 3.49
CA LEU A 661 5.58 8.14 3.84
C LEU A 661 5.14 7.35 5.06
N ASN A 662 5.60 6.09 5.17
CA ASN A 662 5.28 5.21 6.30
C ASN A 662 6.10 5.57 7.57
N HIS A 663 6.19 6.87 7.85
CA HIS A 663 6.78 7.46 9.06
C HIS A 663 5.73 8.34 9.73
N LEU A 664 4.69 7.70 10.25
CA LEU A 664 3.56 8.38 10.87
C LEU A 664 3.88 8.70 12.34
N VAL A 665 3.40 9.86 12.80
CA VAL A 665 3.67 10.34 14.15
C VAL A 665 3.08 9.42 15.22
N ASP A 666 1.91 8.82 14.97
CA ASP A 666 1.26 7.90 15.90
C ASP A 666 2.11 6.68 16.24
N ASP A 667 2.91 6.21 15.28
CA ASP A 667 3.81 5.07 15.50
C ASP A 667 5.09 5.46 16.25
N LYS A 668 5.41 6.75 16.32
CA LYS A 668 6.66 7.27 16.90
C LYS A 668 6.45 7.99 18.24
N MET A 669 5.29 8.61 18.44
CA MET A 669 4.97 9.30 19.68
C MET A 669 4.94 8.31 20.84
N HIS A 670 5.69 8.60 21.89
CA HIS A 670 5.79 7.74 23.06
C HIS A 670 6.03 8.56 24.32
N ALA A 671 5.36 8.18 25.40
CA ALA A 671 5.55 8.74 26.72
C ALA A 671 5.52 7.63 27.78
N ARG A 672 6.24 7.83 28.87
CA ARG A 672 6.29 6.90 29.99
C ARG A 672 6.26 7.65 31.31
N SER A 673 5.50 7.15 32.25
CA SER A 673 5.62 7.52 33.67
C SER A 673 6.37 6.43 34.45
N THR A 674 5.71 5.32 34.72
CA THR A 674 6.27 4.10 35.30
C THR A 674 6.04 2.93 34.33
N GLY A 675 6.87 1.92 34.38
CA GLY A 675 6.73 0.76 33.46
C GLY A 675 7.63 -0.39 33.89
N SER A 676 7.93 -1.28 32.96
CA SER A 676 8.76 -2.45 33.19
C SER A 676 10.25 -2.11 33.36
N TYR A 677 10.95 -2.85 34.18
CA TYR A 677 12.39 -2.69 34.46
C TYR A 677 13.15 -3.97 34.10
N SER A 678 14.45 -3.84 33.84
CA SER A 678 15.33 -4.98 33.64
C SER A 678 15.49 -5.76 34.94
N LEU A 679 15.63 -7.08 34.84
CA LEU A 679 15.76 -7.95 36.05
C LEU A 679 17.08 -7.75 36.78
N VAL A 680 18.19 -7.58 36.07
CA VAL A 680 19.53 -7.51 36.66
C VAL A 680 19.88 -6.08 37.06
N THR A 681 19.83 -5.15 36.12
CA THR A 681 20.24 -3.74 36.30
C THR A 681 19.17 -2.87 36.93
N GLN A 682 17.91 -3.34 36.99
CA GLN A 682 16.75 -2.56 37.46
C GLN A 682 16.52 -1.23 36.71
N GLN A 683 17.08 -1.09 35.52
CA GLN A 683 16.91 0.06 34.65
C GLN A 683 15.63 -0.05 33.85
N PRO A 684 14.98 1.08 33.47
CA PRO A 684 13.85 1.06 32.55
C PRO A 684 14.20 0.35 31.25
N LEU A 685 13.29 -0.49 30.75
CA LEU A 685 13.44 -1.10 29.43
C LEU A 685 13.43 -0.02 28.36
N GLY A 686 14.02 -0.28 27.20
CA GLY A 686 14.02 0.61 26.04
C GLY A 686 12.93 0.24 25.04
N GLY A 687 12.52 1.22 24.22
CA GLY A 687 11.60 1.02 23.10
C GLY A 687 10.11 1.19 23.44
N LYS A 688 9.36 1.71 22.47
CA LYS A 688 7.90 1.98 22.58
C LYS A 688 7.10 0.71 22.85
N ALA A 689 7.46 -0.40 22.18
CA ALA A 689 6.74 -1.67 22.32
C ALA A 689 6.75 -2.26 23.72
N GLN A 690 7.77 -1.95 24.52
CA GLN A 690 7.94 -2.41 25.88
C GLN A 690 7.51 -1.37 26.93
N PHE A 691 6.86 -0.29 26.48
CA PHE A 691 6.57 0.87 27.33
C PHE A 691 7.83 1.38 28.04
N GLY A 692 8.94 1.48 27.27
CA GLY A 692 10.27 1.78 27.77
C GLY A 692 10.53 3.27 27.93
N GLY A 693 11.64 3.60 28.57
CA GLY A 693 12.12 4.97 28.75
C GLY A 693 13.08 5.38 27.63
N GLN A 694 13.38 6.68 27.58
CA GLN A 694 14.38 7.25 26.70
C GLN A 694 15.79 6.97 27.25
N ARG A 695 16.73 6.72 26.36
CA ARG A 695 18.14 6.57 26.75
C ARG A 695 18.76 7.95 27.00
N PHE A 696 19.24 8.18 28.20
CA PHE A 696 20.09 9.32 28.54
C PHE A 696 21.54 8.87 28.41
N GLY A 697 22.15 9.15 27.25
CA GLY A 697 23.48 8.65 26.91
C GLY A 697 24.62 9.43 27.59
N GLU A 698 25.85 9.02 27.36
CA GLU A 698 27.05 9.63 27.93
C GLU A 698 27.21 11.10 27.51
N MET A 699 26.90 11.45 26.25
CA MET A 699 26.98 12.82 25.76
C MET A 699 25.95 13.74 26.42
N GLU A 700 24.75 13.26 26.72
CA GLU A 700 23.72 14.01 27.44
C GLU A 700 24.11 14.25 28.90
N VAL A 701 24.81 13.30 29.51
CA VAL A 701 25.42 13.46 30.85
C VAL A 701 26.44 14.59 30.81
N TRP A 702 27.34 14.62 29.83
CA TRP A 702 28.33 15.72 29.68
C TRP A 702 27.66 17.08 29.50
N ALA A 703 26.52 17.13 28.82
CA ALA A 703 25.77 18.37 28.66
C ALA A 703 25.25 18.91 30.02
N LEU A 704 24.72 18.03 30.89
CA LEU A 704 24.30 18.42 32.24
C LEU A 704 25.50 18.82 33.12
N GLU A 705 26.63 18.14 33.01
CA GLU A 705 27.86 18.49 33.72
C GLU A 705 28.36 19.89 33.29
N ALA A 706 28.30 20.20 31.99
CA ALA A 706 28.68 21.52 31.46
C ALA A 706 27.78 22.66 31.99
N TYR A 707 26.50 22.38 32.21
CA TYR A 707 25.58 23.35 32.85
C TYR A 707 25.73 23.43 34.36
N GLY A 708 26.47 22.49 34.99
CA GLY A 708 26.60 22.43 36.45
C GLY A 708 25.30 22.00 37.17
N ALA A 709 24.40 21.32 36.44
CA ALA A 709 23.10 20.87 36.95
C ALA A 709 23.22 19.56 37.77
N SER A 710 23.88 19.58 38.90
CA SER A 710 24.23 18.39 39.71
C SER A 710 23.01 17.65 40.25
N TYR A 711 22.00 18.36 40.75
CA TYR A 711 20.78 17.73 41.27
C TYR A 711 19.95 17.05 40.17
N THR A 712 19.84 17.69 39.03
CA THR A 712 19.16 17.09 37.89
C THR A 712 19.87 15.83 37.41
N LEU A 713 21.21 15.85 37.34
CA LEU A 713 22.00 14.69 36.98
C LEU A 713 21.85 13.56 38.00
N GLN A 714 21.89 13.85 39.29
CA GLN A 714 21.68 12.88 40.36
C GLN A 714 20.29 12.24 40.26
N GLU A 715 19.25 13.03 40.03
CA GLU A 715 17.89 12.53 39.83
C GLU A 715 17.80 11.59 38.63
N MET A 716 18.39 11.96 37.49
CA MET A 716 18.40 11.14 36.27
C MET A 716 19.12 9.81 36.47
N LEU A 717 20.21 9.78 37.20
CA LEU A 717 21.03 8.59 37.42
C LEU A 717 20.46 7.65 38.49
N THR A 718 19.69 8.15 39.47
CA THR A 718 19.22 7.37 40.60
C THR A 718 17.72 7.14 40.57
N VAL A 719 16.95 8.11 40.96
CA VAL A 719 15.51 8.00 41.21
C VAL A 719 14.70 7.70 39.97
N LYS A 720 15.09 8.25 38.84
CA LYS A 720 14.44 8.00 37.54
C LYS A 720 14.90 6.72 36.84
N SER A 721 15.98 6.11 37.28
CA SER A 721 16.59 4.95 36.61
C SER A 721 16.56 3.69 37.49
N ASP A 722 17.59 3.43 38.26
CA ASP A 722 17.86 2.12 38.84
C ASP A 722 17.80 2.05 40.39
N ASP A 723 17.50 3.15 41.08
CA ASP A 723 17.27 3.13 42.53
C ASP A 723 15.88 2.62 42.89
N ILE A 724 15.76 1.37 43.35
CA ILE A 724 14.51 0.70 43.65
C ILE A 724 13.73 1.39 44.76
N SER A 725 14.42 1.76 45.82
CA SER A 725 13.79 2.38 47.02
C SER A 725 13.45 3.85 46.75
N GLY A 726 14.35 4.59 46.09
CA GLY A 726 14.18 6.00 45.79
C GLY A 726 13.03 6.24 44.83
N ARG A 727 12.89 5.46 43.74
CA ARG A 727 11.77 5.61 42.78
C ARG A 727 10.40 5.39 43.44
N SER A 728 10.29 4.42 44.35
CA SER A 728 9.04 4.16 45.06
C SER A 728 8.68 5.28 46.03
N LYS A 729 9.66 5.82 46.77
CA LYS A 729 9.48 6.96 47.68
C LYS A 729 9.06 8.22 46.89
N VAL A 730 9.75 8.53 45.80
CA VAL A 730 9.44 9.71 44.98
C VAL A 730 8.05 9.63 44.40
N TYR A 731 7.64 8.45 43.89
CA TYR A 731 6.28 8.27 43.36
C TYR A 731 5.24 8.51 44.47
N LYS A 732 5.47 7.97 45.68
CA LYS A 732 4.60 8.24 46.82
C LYS A 732 4.58 9.70 47.21
N ASN A 733 5.74 10.37 47.26
CA ASN A 733 5.85 11.79 47.57
C ASN A 733 5.10 12.68 46.60
N ILE A 734 5.16 12.36 45.27
CA ILE A 734 4.40 13.07 44.25
C ILE A 734 2.89 12.92 44.46
N VAL A 735 2.42 11.69 44.83
CA VAL A 735 1.00 11.45 45.11
C VAL A 735 0.55 12.22 46.36
N ASP A 736 1.41 12.25 47.40
CA ASP A 736 1.15 12.95 48.66
C ASP A 736 1.33 14.48 48.57
N GLY A 737 1.80 15.00 47.42
CA GLY A 737 2.05 16.43 47.19
C GLY A 737 3.35 16.95 47.78
N ASN A 738 4.26 16.08 48.20
CA ASN A 738 5.60 16.43 48.64
C ASN A 738 6.59 16.35 47.48
N TYR A 739 7.52 17.27 47.43
CA TYR A 739 8.50 17.34 46.31
C TYR A 739 9.93 17.02 46.75
N GLU A 740 10.10 16.38 47.92
CA GLU A 740 11.40 15.97 48.41
C GLU A 740 11.89 14.73 47.66
N VAL A 741 13.13 14.80 47.18
CA VAL A 741 13.81 13.70 46.46
C VAL A 741 14.96 13.21 47.29
N GLU A 742 14.80 12.03 47.90
CA GLU A 742 15.89 11.30 48.54
C GLU A 742 16.46 10.27 47.58
N SER A 743 17.71 10.43 47.19
CA SER A 743 18.41 9.48 46.32
C SER A 743 19.16 8.44 47.14
N GLY A 744 19.05 7.18 46.72
CA GLY A 744 19.79 6.05 47.22
C GLY A 744 20.97 5.67 46.36
N VAL A 745 21.49 4.47 46.54
CA VAL A 745 22.58 3.89 45.75
C VAL A 745 21.99 3.23 44.48
N PRO A 746 22.51 3.53 43.27
CA PRO A 746 22.08 2.85 42.06
C PRO A 746 22.32 1.34 42.12
N GLU A 747 21.36 0.53 41.65
CA GLU A 747 21.48 -0.94 41.64
C GLU A 747 22.58 -1.40 40.66
N SER A 748 22.84 -0.66 39.61
CA SER A 748 23.99 -0.92 38.68
C SER A 748 25.33 -0.85 39.41
N PHE A 749 25.47 0.03 40.43
CA PHE A 749 26.66 0.06 41.29
C PHE A 749 26.77 -1.17 42.16
N ASN A 750 25.65 -1.66 42.71
CA ASN A 750 25.63 -2.90 43.52
C ASN A 750 26.05 -4.10 42.65
N VAL A 751 25.60 -4.18 41.43
CA VAL A 751 25.99 -5.22 40.44
C VAL A 751 27.49 -5.14 40.18
N LEU A 752 28.03 -3.95 39.90
CA LEU A 752 29.47 -3.73 39.69
C LEU A 752 30.28 -4.16 40.91
N SER A 753 29.85 -3.77 42.13
CA SER A 753 30.50 -4.17 43.37
C SER A 753 30.55 -5.71 43.55
N LYS A 754 29.47 -6.40 43.21
CA LYS A 754 29.42 -7.88 43.25
C LYS A 754 30.32 -8.52 42.19
N GLU A 755 30.40 -7.93 40.98
CA GLU A 755 31.29 -8.40 39.95
C GLU A 755 32.76 -8.21 40.30
N ILE A 756 33.12 -7.07 40.91
CA ILE A 756 34.48 -6.82 41.41
C ILE A 756 34.83 -7.82 42.53
N LYS A 757 33.91 -8.08 43.46
CA LYS A 757 34.09 -9.11 44.52
C LYS A 757 34.26 -10.50 43.94
N ALA A 758 33.56 -10.83 42.84
CA ALA A 758 33.72 -12.11 42.14
C ALA A 758 35.10 -12.26 41.49
N LEU A 759 35.78 -11.16 41.15
CA LEU A 759 37.16 -11.16 40.71
C LEU A 759 38.17 -11.28 41.84
N GLY A 760 37.73 -11.43 43.10
CA GLY A 760 38.59 -11.57 44.28
C GLY A 760 39.06 -10.25 44.89
N ILE A 761 38.51 -9.12 44.50
CA ILE A 761 38.81 -7.79 45.04
C ILE A 761 37.71 -7.41 46.03
N ASN A 762 38.07 -7.12 47.29
CA ASN A 762 37.11 -6.66 48.27
C ASN A 762 36.81 -5.16 48.10
N LEU A 763 35.57 -4.82 47.82
CA LEU A 763 35.04 -3.46 47.73
C LEU A 763 33.98 -3.28 48.79
N GLU A 764 34.27 -2.44 49.80
CA GLU A 764 33.33 -2.10 50.88
C GLU A 764 33.04 -0.59 50.87
N LEU A 765 31.79 -0.27 51.11
CA LEU A 765 31.33 1.10 51.30
C LEU A 765 31.34 1.39 52.78
N GLU A 766 32.07 2.40 53.20
CA GLU A 766 32.07 2.89 54.58
C GLU A 766 31.20 4.13 54.67
N ASP A 767 30.24 4.14 55.58
CA ASP A 767 29.50 5.35 55.88
C ASP A 767 30.44 6.34 56.53
N SER A 768 30.62 7.51 55.92
CA SER A 768 31.31 8.61 56.58
C SER A 768 30.50 9.00 57.82
N LYS A 769 30.93 8.53 58.96
CA LYS A 769 30.37 9.05 60.22
C LYS A 769 30.62 10.55 60.25
N GLU A 770 29.53 11.30 60.31
CA GLU A 770 29.58 12.73 60.62
C GLU A 770 30.46 12.91 61.85
N ASN A 771 31.59 13.61 61.69
CA ASN A 771 32.35 14.16 62.79
C ASN A 771 31.77 15.55 63.16
#